data_48934901d305e571086abad6a0fba732
#
_entry.id   48934901d305e571086abad6a0fba732
#
_cell.length_a   1.000
_cell.length_b   1.000
_cell.length_c   1.000
_cell.angle_alpha   90.00
_cell.angle_beta   90.00
_cell.angle_gamma   90.00
#
_symmetry.space_group_name_H-M   'P 1'
#
loop_
_entity.id
_entity.type
_entity.pdbx_description
1 polymer ?
#
loop_
_entity_poly.entity_id
_entity_poly.type
_entity_poly.pdbx_seq_one_letter_code
_entity_poly.pdbx_strand_id
1 'polypeptide(L)'
;MAGTTPYYNAMDLKMALDKAGENRIELELFIKAAKKSHGDFGERAAKFLIKGMPEQDLKKLNYEFLKDNLNLAMKARIEFSWCTNLPEELFFNDVLPYASLDETRENWRPQFYQKCRKLVTKASSPTEAVQAINSKLFNLINVHYNTGRKKPNQSPSESIAQSRATCTGLSIILVDACRSIGVAARVVGTPLWTNNRGNHTWTEIWDEGWHFTGSDEYNSGGLNRGWFVGAASKANKSNWKHSIYATSWKETGIHFPMVWNIESKQINAFNVTDRYTGKSNLDNKEDDVFVRVQDRDGGKRIEVRAELLDEKKQILASQKTKAGRADLNDIAGFSCNPNKPLWLRLIQGDQIKQIPIRRSNDGEVMLDIQWNELPNESEIANSQLAAVTAWLAAPKKVRPKTLPSEWAKGNLSKVDSQKALKLIWEDYRKQIAKERQNEIASKTIQLGDKKMQYLEKVFGDAKEGKRSLWISMHGGGGAPSRVNDSQWKNQINLYKPEEGIYIAPRAPTDTWNLWHQSHVDGLFDRLIENYIATRGVNPNKIYLMGYSAGGDGVYQLAPRMADRWAAASMMAGHPNDAKPDNLRNLPFGLFMGGKDGAYNRNKTAEKWKSLLTKLNKNDPAGYKHMVRIYPEMGHWMKLKDAESLPWMASFTRNPWPKKIIWQQSNNINSRFYWLKIPEKYLTKSQRITANVKDNTISIDTEKVSHLTIRLSDQLLDLDKEIKISVNGQKKFIGKVKRSVREIITSLGQRAAPKSVATASVSLKL
;
A
#
# COMPACT_ATOMS: atom_id res chain seq x y z
N MET A 1 -26.66 12.75 -31.77
CA MET A 1 -26.69 14.18 -31.42
C MET A 1 -25.26 14.67 -31.43
N ALA A 2 -24.93 15.53 -32.39
CA ALA A 2 -23.59 16.06 -32.57
C ALA A 2 -23.32 17.09 -31.45
N GLY A 3 -22.34 16.79 -30.61
CA GLY A 3 -21.87 17.69 -29.56
C GLY A 3 -21.09 18.85 -30.19
N THR A 4 -21.61 20.04 -30.03
CA THR A 4 -20.92 21.29 -30.38
C THR A 4 -19.67 21.42 -29.54
N THR A 5 -18.50 21.33 -30.18
CA THR A 5 -17.20 21.72 -29.62
C THR A 5 -17.28 23.22 -29.28
N PRO A 6 -16.92 23.64 -28.04
CA PRO A 6 -16.86 25.06 -27.74
C PRO A 6 -15.83 25.72 -28.65
N TYR A 7 -16.22 26.81 -29.34
CA TYR A 7 -15.30 27.69 -30.04
C TYR A 7 -14.35 28.32 -28.98
N TYR A 8 -13.16 27.81 -28.85
CA TYR A 8 -12.08 28.49 -28.16
C TYR A 8 -11.64 29.66 -29.06
N ASN A 9 -11.89 30.87 -28.62
CA ASN A 9 -11.32 32.05 -29.25
C ASN A 9 -9.80 32.04 -29.02
N ALA A 10 -9.04 31.65 -30.03
CA ALA A 10 -7.58 31.77 -29.99
C ALA A 10 -7.21 33.22 -29.66
N MET A 11 -6.24 33.44 -28.77
CA MET A 11 -5.79 34.77 -28.36
C MET A 11 -5.31 35.52 -29.58
N ASP A 12 -5.99 36.61 -29.95
CA ASP A 12 -5.54 37.47 -31.01
C ASP A 12 -4.40 38.38 -30.52
N LEU A 13 -3.69 38.99 -31.47
CA LEU A 13 -2.54 39.84 -31.15
C LEU A 13 -2.94 41.04 -30.29
N LYS A 14 -4.12 41.61 -30.51
CA LYS A 14 -4.61 42.77 -29.78
C LYS A 14 -4.83 42.38 -28.29
N MET A 15 -5.50 41.28 -28.04
CA MET A 15 -5.69 40.75 -26.69
C MET A 15 -4.37 40.50 -25.97
N ALA A 16 -3.37 39.91 -26.67
CA ALA A 16 -2.04 39.66 -26.08
C ALA A 16 -1.34 40.97 -25.69
N LEU A 17 -1.38 41.98 -26.58
CA LEU A 17 -0.81 43.30 -26.32
C LEU A 17 -1.57 44.06 -25.19
N ASP A 18 -2.88 43.91 -25.10
CA ASP A 18 -3.66 44.53 -24.03
C ASP A 18 -3.33 43.87 -22.67
N LYS A 19 -3.11 42.55 -22.62
CA LYS A 19 -2.66 41.85 -21.41
C LYS A 19 -1.22 42.19 -20.97
N ALA A 20 -0.40 42.64 -21.90
CA ALA A 20 0.97 43.08 -21.58
C ALA A 20 1.04 44.34 -20.69
N GLY A 21 -0.04 45.13 -20.68
CA GLY A 21 -0.08 46.38 -19.91
C GLY A 21 1.03 47.36 -20.33
N GLU A 22 1.83 47.83 -19.37
CA GLU A 22 2.96 48.76 -19.63
C GLU A 22 4.03 48.17 -20.52
N ASN A 23 4.20 46.82 -20.54
CA ASN A 23 5.20 46.14 -21.35
C ASN A 23 4.81 46.07 -22.85
N ARG A 24 3.63 46.53 -23.20
CA ARG A 24 3.16 46.57 -24.60
C ARG A 24 4.13 47.26 -25.53
N ILE A 25 4.78 48.33 -25.09
CA ILE A 25 5.78 49.06 -25.87
C ILE A 25 6.94 48.18 -26.31
N GLU A 26 7.45 47.37 -25.40
CA GLU A 26 8.55 46.41 -25.68
C GLU A 26 8.16 45.41 -26.75
N LEU A 27 6.92 44.88 -26.67
CA LEU A 27 6.41 43.89 -27.64
C LEU A 27 6.15 44.51 -29.03
N GLU A 28 5.65 45.75 -29.09
CA GLU A 28 5.46 46.47 -30.36
C GLU A 28 6.80 46.85 -31.01
N LEU A 29 7.79 47.23 -30.20
CA LEU A 29 9.18 47.44 -30.67
C LEU A 29 9.79 46.15 -31.27
N PHE A 30 9.53 45.02 -30.59
CA PHE A 30 10.00 43.71 -31.09
C PHE A 30 9.36 43.37 -32.42
N ILE A 31 8.07 43.56 -32.63
CA ILE A 31 7.42 43.32 -33.96
C ILE A 31 8.03 44.20 -35.03
N LYS A 32 8.23 45.50 -34.77
CA LYS A 32 8.83 46.42 -35.75
C LYS A 32 10.27 46.02 -36.12
N ALA A 33 11.07 45.66 -35.13
CA ALA A 33 12.45 45.22 -35.36
C ALA A 33 12.51 43.88 -36.09
N ALA A 34 11.65 42.95 -35.77
CA ALA A 34 11.55 41.65 -36.48
C ALA A 34 11.22 41.84 -37.99
N LYS A 35 10.29 42.75 -38.29
CA LYS A 35 9.97 43.12 -39.66
C LYS A 35 11.15 43.80 -40.38
N LYS A 36 11.83 44.69 -39.72
CA LYS A 36 13.01 45.39 -40.28
C LYS A 36 14.15 44.44 -40.60
N SER A 37 14.43 43.44 -39.73
CA SER A 37 15.56 42.57 -39.85
C SER A 37 15.29 41.33 -40.73
N HIS A 38 14.06 40.83 -40.76
CA HIS A 38 13.70 39.55 -41.38
C HIS A 38 12.46 39.60 -42.29
N GLY A 39 12.02 40.85 -42.65
CA GLY A 39 10.87 41.03 -43.54
C GLY A 39 9.55 40.52 -42.94
N ASP A 40 8.62 40.18 -43.84
CA ASP A 40 7.29 39.69 -43.44
C ASP A 40 7.34 38.35 -42.69
N PHE A 41 8.33 37.53 -42.95
CA PHE A 41 8.53 36.28 -42.19
C PHE A 41 8.85 36.58 -40.69
N GLY A 42 9.77 37.52 -40.48
CA GLY A 42 10.10 37.99 -39.10
C GLY A 42 8.93 38.61 -38.40
N GLU A 43 8.10 39.39 -39.07
CA GLU A 43 6.89 39.98 -38.51
C GLU A 43 5.90 38.91 -38.05
N ARG A 44 5.65 37.88 -38.94
CA ARG A 44 4.76 36.77 -38.59
C ARG A 44 5.34 35.94 -37.41
N ALA A 45 6.63 35.70 -37.40
CA ALA A 45 7.31 35.00 -36.29
C ALA A 45 7.15 35.73 -34.94
N ALA A 46 7.36 37.07 -34.94
CA ALA A 46 7.19 37.88 -33.72
C ALA A 46 5.72 37.88 -33.21
N LYS A 47 4.76 38.06 -34.13
CA LYS A 47 3.35 38.02 -33.82
C LYS A 47 2.92 36.65 -33.29
N PHE A 48 3.43 35.55 -33.88
CA PHE A 48 3.16 34.20 -33.40
C PHE A 48 3.71 33.98 -32.00
N LEU A 49 4.96 34.41 -31.76
CA LEU A 49 5.60 34.28 -30.45
C LEU A 49 4.80 35.00 -29.35
N ILE A 50 4.40 36.26 -29.60
CA ILE A 50 3.64 37.08 -28.65
C ILE A 50 2.27 36.42 -28.34
N LYS A 51 1.57 35.93 -29.37
CA LYS A 51 0.24 35.31 -29.17
C LYS A 51 0.28 34.04 -28.30
N GLY A 52 1.38 33.30 -28.30
CA GLY A 52 1.56 32.10 -27.49
C GLY A 52 2.20 32.34 -26.12
N MET A 53 2.58 33.57 -25.78
CA MET A 53 3.25 33.85 -24.51
C MET A 53 2.33 33.63 -23.32
N PRO A 54 2.83 33.01 -22.22
CA PRO A 54 2.20 33.10 -20.89
C PRO A 54 2.02 34.57 -20.45
N GLU A 55 0.96 34.86 -19.71
CA GLU A 55 0.66 36.26 -19.30
C GLU A 55 1.79 36.93 -18.51
N GLN A 56 2.53 36.15 -17.72
CA GLN A 56 3.69 36.69 -16.99
C GLN A 56 4.83 37.10 -17.94
N ASP A 57 5.02 36.42 -19.03
CA ASP A 57 6.02 36.74 -20.05
C ASP A 57 5.63 37.96 -20.84
N LEU A 58 4.35 38.08 -21.20
CA LEU A 58 3.81 39.30 -21.84
C LEU A 58 4.10 40.57 -21.02
N LYS A 59 4.03 40.46 -19.68
CA LYS A 59 4.23 41.61 -18.75
C LYS A 59 5.71 41.92 -18.42
N LYS A 60 6.67 41.00 -18.75
CA LYS A 60 8.03 41.09 -18.22
C LYS A 60 9.13 41.03 -19.27
N LEU A 61 8.92 40.32 -20.37
CA LEU A 61 10.00 40.12 -21.33
C LEU A 61 10.23 41.38 -22.16
N ASN A 62 11.49 41.82 -22.20
CA ASN A 62 11.89 43.03 -22.92
C ASN A 62 12.21 42.75 -24.38
N TYR A 63 12.28 43.81 -25.14
CA TYR A 63 12.60 43.82 -26.57
C TYR A 63 13.92 43.13 -26.89
N GLU A 64 14.99 43.40 -26.15
CA GLU A 64 16.34 42.85 -26.44
C GLU A 64 16.34 41.30 -26.32
N PHE A 65 15.74 40.78 -25.28
CA PHE A 65 15.62 39.32 -25.09
C PHE A 65 14.89 38.63 -26.28
N LEU A 66 13.77 39.21 -26.69
CA LEU A 66 12.94 38.65 -27.76
C LEU A 66 13.62 38.80 -29.14
N LYS A 67 14.28 39.91 -29.37
CA LYS A 67 15.09 40.19 -30.59
C LYS A 67 16.24 39.19 -30.70
N ASP A 68 17.01 38.99 -29.63
CA ASP A 68 18.14 38.09 -29.63
C ASP A 68 17.70 36.63 -29.86
N ASN A 69 16.60 36.20 -29.21
CA ASN A 69 16.01 34.90 -29.43
C ASN A 69 15.63 34.68 -30.92
N LEU A 70 14.91 35.64 -31.52
CA LEU A 70 14.50 35.56 -32.92
C LEU A 70 15.73 35.56 -33.86
N ASN A 71 16.66 36.47 -33.67
CA ASN A 71 17.85 36.58 -34.53
C ASN A 71 18.67 35.30 -34.55
N LEU A 72 18.84 34.65 -33.37
CA LEU A 72 19.59 33.39 -33.31
C LEU A 72 18.79 32.21 -33.88
N ALA A 73 17.47 32.20 -33.74
CA ALA A 73 16.61 31.20 -34.39
C ALA A 73 16.68 31.35 -35.92
N MET A 74 16.63 32.59 -36.44
CA MET A 74 16.79 32.88 -37.89
C MET A 74 18.18 32.55 -38.40
N LYS A 75 19.21 32.78 -37.58
CA LYS A 75 20.59 32.35 -37.93
C LYS A 75 20.65 30.84 -38.08
N ALA A 76 20.10 30.09 -37.16
CA ALA A 76 20.04 28.63 -37.29
C ALA A 76 19.25 28.16 -38.53
N ARG A 77 18.15 28.87 -38.88
CA ARG A 77 17.38 28.60 -40.08
C ARG A 77 18.17 28.75 -41.36
N ILE A 78 19.09 29.70 -41.41
CA ILE A 78 19.96 29.96 -42.59
C ILE A 78 21.13 28.98 -42.65
N GLU A 79 21.71 28.67 -41.50
CA GLU A 79 22.97 27.90 -41.39
C GLU A 79 22.77 26.38 -41.55
N PHE A 80 21.67 25.83 -41.04
CA PHE A 80 21.45 24.39 -41.04
C PHE A 80 20.42 23.95 -42.07
N SER A 81 20.83 23.07 -43.00
CA SER A 81 20.01 22.59 -44.13
C SER A 81 18.68 21.99 -43.67
N TRP A 82 18.65 21.27 -42.55
CA TRP A 82 17.42 20.71 -42.00
C TRP A 82 16.43 21.73 -41.48
N CYS A 83 16.88 22.96 -41.20
CA CYS A 83 16.01 24.04 -40.74
C CYS A 83 15.57 24.95 -41.92
N THR A 84 16.39 25.09 -42.97
CA THR A 84 16.12 25.98 -44.10
C THR A 84 14.78 25.66 -44.77
N ASN A 85 14.49 24.38 -44.98
CA ASN A 85 13.26 23.90 -45.66
C ASN A 85 12.16 23.49 -44.65
N LEU A 86 12.35 23.72 -43.37
CA LEU A 86 11.35 23.38 -42.35
C LEU A 86 10.07 24.20 -42.58
N PRO A 87 8.88 23.58 -42.61
CA PRO A 87 7.61 24.31 -42.68
C PRO A 87 7.52 25.43 -41.66
N GLU A 88 6.95 26.60 -42.06
CA GLU A 88 6.83 27.77 -41.18
C GLU A 88 6.16 27.46 -39.88
N GLU A 89 5.11 26.65 -39.90
CA GLU A 89 4.37 26.26 -38.67
C GLU A 89 5.26 25.49 -37.66
N LEU A 90 6.08 24.56 -38.14
CA LEU A 90 7.00 23.82 -37.28
C LEU A 90 8.13 24.71 -36.76
N PHE A 91 8.66 25.59 -37.61
CA PHE A 91 9.68 26.55 -37.19
C PHE A 91 9.15 27.46 -36.09
N PHE A 92 7.93 28.02 -36.24
CA PHE A 92 7.34 28.93 -35.27
C PHE A 92 6.98 28.20 -33.95
N ASN A 93 6.45 26.99 -34.02
CA ASN A 93 5.97 26.27 -32.85
C ASN A 93 7.09 25.55 -32.08
N ASP A 94 8.11 24.99 -32.79
CA ASP A 94 9.02 24.00 -32.20
C ASP A 94 10.51 24.37 -32.33
N VAL A 95 10.88 25.48 -33.00
CA VAL A 95 12.25 26.03 -33.06
C VAL A 95 12.33 27.40 -32.42
N LEU A 96 11.42 28.30 -32.75
CA LEU A 96 11.43 29.70 -32.36
C LEU A 96 11.22 29.94 -30.83
N PRO A 97 10.39 29.16 -30.08
CA PRO A 97 10.10 29.47 -28.70
C PRO A 97 11.34 29.50 -27.82
N TYR A 98 11.36 30.46 -26.89
CA TYR A 98 12.44 30.68 -25.94
C TYR A 98 12.30 29.83 -24.65
N ALA A 99 11.22 29.11 -24.52
CA ALA A 99 10.91 28.26 -23.35
C ALA A 99 10.11 27.04 -23.78
N SER A 100 10.06 26.04 -22.91
CA SER A 100 9.32 24.79 -23.12
C SER A 100 8.16 24.61 -22.15
N LEU A 101 8.35 24.99 -20.87
CA LEU A 101 7.39 24.88 -19.77
C LEU A 101 7.39 26.20 -18.96
N ASP A 102 7.27 26.08 -17.64
CA ASP A 102 7.29 27.21 -16.70
C ASP A 102 8.66 27.42 -16.01
N GLU A 103 9.75 26.98 -16.67
CA GLU A 103 11.12 27.21 -16.23
C GLU A 103 11.47 28.71 -16.20
N THR A 104 12.49 29.08 -15.43
CA THR A 104 13.03 30.43 -15.38
C THR A 104 13.46 30.87 -16.79
N ARG A 105 12.98 32.07 -17.25
CA ARG A 105 13.33 32.62 -18.56
C ARG A 105 14.78 33.09 -18.55
N GLU A 106 15.56 32.64 -19.51
CA GLU A 106 16.96 33.00 -19.68
C GLU A 106 17.40 32.96 -21.14
N ASN A 107 18.43 33.68 -21.48
CA ASN A 107 18.98 33.69 -22.85
C ASN A 107 19.95 32.51 -23.04
N TRP A 108 19.43 31.31 -23.18
CA TRP A 108 20.20 30.08 -23.33
C TRP A 108 20.75 29.86 -24.76
N ARG A 109 20.13 30.46 -25.82
CA ARG A 109 20.45 30.19 -27.22
C ARG A 109 21.94 30.44 -27.58
N PRO A 110 22.58 31.58 -27.21
CA PRO A 110 23.95 31.83 -27.56
C PRO A 110 24.89 30.72 -27.09
N GLN A 111 24.74 30.31 -25.84
CA GLN A 111 25.59 29.30 -25.22
C GLN A 111 25.40 27.93 -25.89
N PHE A 112 24.15 27.50 -26.07
CA PHE A 112 23.87 26.20 -26.69
C PHE A 112 24.23 26.20 -28.19
N TYR A 113 23.97 27.26 -28.93
CA TYR A 113 24.39 27.39 -30.31
C TYR A 113 25.90 27.15 -30.43
N GLN A 114 26.74 27.81 -29.63
CA GLN A 114 28.19 27.65 -29.70
C GLN A 114 28.65 26.23 -29.36
N LYS A 115 28.02 25.59 -28.36
CA LYS A 115 28.37 24.22 -27.96
C LYS A 115 27.88 23.20 -28.96
N CYS A 116 26.61 23.25 -29.32
CA CYS A 116 25.95 22.23 -30.15
C CYS A 116 26.42 22.27 -31.61
N ARG A 117 26.69 23.47 -32.17
CA ARG A 117 27.27 23.62 -33.51
C ARG A 117 28.52 22.76 -33.67
N LYS A 118 29.40 22.71 -32.66
CA LYS A 118 30.62 21.90 -32.67
C LYS A 118 30.34 20.39 -32.59
N LEU A 119 29.25 20.00 -31.97
CA LEU A 119 28.86 18.59 -31.82
C LEU A 119 28.24 18.01 -33.05
N VAL A 120 27.58 18.84 -33.90
CA VAL A 120 26.81 18.42 -35.07
C VAL A 120 27.53 18.60 -36.44
N THR A 121 28.82 18.85 -36.42
CA THR A 121 29.61 19.13 -37.67
C THR A 121 29.56 18.01 -38.68
N LYS A 122 29.22 16.78 -38.29
CA LYS A 122 29.10 15.61 -39.17
C LYS A 122 27.65 15.20 -39.38
N ALA A 123 26.69 15.89 -38.79
CA ALA A 123 25.28 15.56 -38.93
C ALA A 123 24.73 16.09 -40.25
N SER A 124 23.95 15.27 -40.97
CA SER A 124 23.26 15.60 -42.21
C SER A 124 21.74 15.69 -42.03
N SER A 125 21.21 15.26 -40.87
CA SER A 125 19.79 15.24 -40.57
C SER A 125 19.51 15.65 -39.09
N PRO A 126 18.25 16.03 -38.76
CA PRO A 126 17.81 16.27 -37.37
C PRO A 126 18.09 15.08 -36.45
N THR A 127 17.87 13.86 -36.94
CA THR A 127 18.12 12.61 -36.20
C THR A 127 19.59 12.48 -35.81
N GLU A 128 20.50 12.66 -36.77
CA GLU A 128 21.94 12.60 -36.52
C GLU A 128 22.38 13.72 -35.56
N ALA A 129 21.83 14.92 -35.74
CA ALA A 129 22.15 16.07 -34.90
C ALA A 129 21.74 15.84 -33.43
N VAL A 130 20.52 15.39 -33.17
CA VAL A 130 20.06 15.12 -31.77
C VAL A 130 20.83 13.96 -31.15
N GLN A 131 21.17 12.92 -31.92
CA GLN A 131 21.98 11.80 -31.42
C GLN A 131 23.38 12.26 -31.01
N ALA A 132 24.00 13.11 -31.82
CA ALA A 132 25.32 13.70 -31.50
C ALA A 132 25.27 14.59 -30.26
N ILE A 133 24.22 15.40 -30.11
CA ILE A 133 24.00 16.25 -28.93
C ILE A 133 23.75 15.38 -27.68
N ASN A 134 22.79 14.47 -27.74
CA ASN A 134 22.38 13.67 -26.57
C ASN A 134 23.52 12.78 -26.03
N SER A 135 24.37 12.29 -26.92
CA SER A 135 25.54 11.47 -26.51
C SER A 135 26.66 12.23 -25.81
N LYS A 136 26.74 13.57 -25.93
CA LYS A 136 27.91 14.32 -25.48
C LYS A 136 27.60 15.52 -24.61
N LEU A 137 26.46 16.20 -24.84
CA LEU A 137 26.14 17.49 -24.22
C LEU A 137 26.09 17.39 -22.69
N PHE A 138 25.39 16.40 -22.14
CA PHE A 138 25.18 16.29 -20.70
C PHE A 138 26.48 16.04 -19.93
N ASN A 139 27.43 15.28 -20.52
CA ASN A 139 28.77 15.15 -19.97
C ASN A 139 29.57 16.47 -20.10
N LEU A 140 29.41 17.19 -21.22
CA LEU A 140 30.10 18.46 -21.45
C LEU A 140 29.70 19.57 -20.48
N ILE A 141 28.42 19.59 -20.06
CA ILE A 141 27.90 20.57 -19.10
C ILE A 141 27.82 20.01 -17.69
N ASN A 142 28.22 18.74 -17.48
CA ASN A 142 28.20 18.04 -16.19
C ASN A 142 26.81 18.05 -15.52
N VAL A 143 25.74 17.79 -16.27
CA VAL A 143 24.36 17.73 -15.74
C VAL A 143 23.80 16.34 -16.00
N HIS A 144 23.39 15.65 -14.95
CA HIS A 144 22.82 14.31 -15.03
C HIS A 144 21.60 14.15 -14.13
N TYR A 145 20.84 13.06 -14.35
CA TYR A 145 19.66 12.77 -13.54
C TYR A 145 19.99 12.68 -12.05
N ASN A 146 19.29 13.50 -11.25
CA ASN A 146 19.38 13.45 -9.79
C ASN A 146 18.18 14.15 -9.15
N THR A 147 17.50 13.48 -8.23
CA THR A 147 16.33 13.99 -7.51
C THR A 147 16.66 15.06 -6.47
N GLY A 148 17.93 15.23 -6.11
CA GLY A 148 18.39 16.30 -5.20
C GLY A 148 18.40 17.70 -5.82
N ARG A 149 17.75 17.93 -6.97
CA ARG A 149 17.54 19.23 -7.60
C ARG A 149 16.64 20.12 -6.76
N LYS A 150 16.72 21.44 -6.95
CA LYS A 150 15.89 22.40 -6.20
C LYS A 150 14.44 22.42 -6.65
N LYS A 151 14.18 22.30 -7.96
CA LYS A 151 12.81 22.25 -8.54
C LYS A 151 12.79 21.35 -9.78
N PRO A 152 11.64 20.77 -10.18
CA PRO A 152 11.55 19.86 -11.32
C PRO A 152 11.81 20.54 -12.67
N ASN A 153 11.35 21.76 -12.84
CA ASN A 153 11.38 22.60 -14.05
C ASN A 153 12.56 23.58 -14.05
N GLN A 154 13.76 23.12 -13.69
CA GLN A 154 14.96 23.96 -13.72
C GLN A 154 15.28 24.41 -15.15
N SER A 155 15.64 25.69 -15.29
CA SER A 155 16.23 26.21 -16.51
C SER A 155 17.63 25.62 -16.75
N PRO A 156 18.21 25.75 -17.95
CA PRO A 156 19.54 25.25 -18.24
C PRO A 156 20.61 25.78 -17.25
N SER A 157 20.64 27.08 -16.96
CA SER A 157 21.63 27.65 -16.01
C SER A 157 21.44 27.15 -14.59
N GLU A 158 20.19 26.99 -14.12
CA GLU A 158 19.88 26.43 -12.80
C GLU A 158 20.34 24.98 -12.69
N SER A 159 20.20 24.19 -13.76
CA SER A 159 20.63 22.79 -13.82
C SER A 159 22.16 22.67 -13.85
N ILE A 160 22.82 23.52 -14.65
CA ILE A 160 24.29 23.58 -14.75
C ILE A 160 24.90 23.99 -13.41
N ALA A 161 24.36 25.02 -12.75
CA ALA A 161 24.84 25.49 -11.46
C ALA A 161 24.74 24.43 -10.35
N GLN A 162 23.82 23.48 -10.46
CA GLN A 162 23.63 22.40 -9.51
C GLN A 162 24.25 21.07 -9.99
N SER A 163 24.75 20.98 -11.21
CA SER A 163 25.21 19.74 -11.87
C SER A 163 24.17 18.61 -11.81
N ARG A 164 22.87 18.95 -11.81
CA ARG A 164 21.78 17.97 -11.64
C ARG A 164 20.45 18.51 -12.13
N ALA A 165 19.64 17.59 -12.69
CA ALA A 165 18.25 17.80 -13.05
C ALA A 165 17.47 16.48 -12.98
N THR A 166 16.14 16.53 -13.01
CA THR A 166 15.32 15.32 -13.28
C THR A 166 14.87 15.32 -14.73
N CYS A 167 14.11 14.31 -15.15
CA CYS A 167 13.66 14.13 -16.53
C CYS A 167 13.15 15.42 -17.18
N THR A 168 12.42 16.26 -16.44
CA THR A 168 11.89 17.54 -16.98
C THR A 168 13.01 18.54 -17.27
N GLY A 169 13.91 18.80 -16.31
CA GLY A 169 15.02 19.74 -16.53
C GLY A 169 15.99 19.24 -17.60
N LEU A 170 16.24 17.92 -17.68
CA LEU A 170 17.05 17.33 -18.76
C LEU A 170 16.38 17.48 -20.12
N SER A 171 15.03 17.33 -20.19
CA SER A 171 14.27 17.51 -21.42
C SER A 171 14.27 18.97 -21.89
N ILE A 172 14.14 19.93 -20.96
CA ILE A 172 14.27 21.37 -21.28
C ILE A 172 15.66 21.63 -21.90
N ILE A 173 16.75 21.15 -21.30
CA ILE A 173 18.11 21.30 -21.81
C ILE A 173 18.26 20.73 -23.23
N LEU A 174 17.75 19.51 -23.46
CA LEU A 174 17.89 18.87 -24.78
C LEU A 174 17.05 19.58 -25.84
N VAL A 175 15.83 20.01 -25.53
CA VAL A 175 14.98 20.78 -26.42
C VAL A 175 15.61 22.12 -26.79
N ASP A 176 16.13 22.86 -25.79
CA ASP A 176 16.82 24.14 -26.03
C ASP A 176 18.10 23.96 -26.86
N ALA A 177 18.88 22.91 -26.60
CA ALA A 177 20.03 22.53 -27.39
C ALA A 177 19.67 22.24 -28.88
N CYS A 178 18.62 21.44 -29.12
CA CYS A 178 18.10 21.16 -30.45
C CYS A 178 17.63 22.42 -31.15
N ARG A 179 16.80 23.24 -30.50
CA ARG A 179 16.29 24.51 -31.01
C ARG A 179 17.40 25.50 -31.36
N SER A 180 18.53 25.46 -30.61
CA SER A 180 19.65 26.37 -30.83
C SER A 180 20.31 26.15 -32.18
N ILE A 181 20.23 24.94 -32.76
CA ILE A 181 20.78 24.56 -34.07
C ILE A 181 19.67 24.26 -35.11
N GLY A 182 18.47 24.78 -34.90
CA GLY A 182 17.37 24.72 -35.83
C GLY A 182 16.68 23.35 -35.95
N VAL A 183 16.90 22.42 -35.03
CA VAL A 183 16.10 21.19 -34.94
C VAL A 183 14.79 21.51 -34.22
N ALA A 184 13.66 21.25 -34.91
CA ALA A 184 12.35 21.39 -34.28
C ALA A 184 12.18 20.34 -33.17
N ALA A 185 11.99 20.81 -31.93
CA ALA A 185 11.97 19.96 -30.73
C ALA A 185 10.97 20.47 -29.70
N ARG A 186 10.42 19.55 -28.91
CA ARG A 186 9.44 19.84 -27.87
C ARG A 186 9.54 18.87 -26.70
N VAL A 187 9.10 19.31 -25.52
CA VAL A 187 9.00 18.46 -24.34
C VAL A 187 7.73 17.64 -24.45
N VAL A 188 7.85 16.35 -24.17
CA VAL A 188 6.74 15.39 -24.11
C VAL A 188 6.71 14.76 -22.73
N GLY A 189 5.52 14.40 -22.23
CA GLY A 189 5.42 13.72 -20.95
C GLY A 189 4.05 13.15 -20.65
N THR A 190 4.03 12.35 -19.61
CA THR A 190 2.82 11.82 -18.97
C THR A 190 2.82 12.18 -17.48
N PRO A 191 1.69 12.65 -16.93
CA PRO A 191 1.62 12.97 -15.51
C PRO A 191 1.66 11.73 -14.62
N LEU A 192 1.23 10.55 -15.13
CA LEU A 192 1.23 9.31 -14.37
C LEU A 192 1.17 8.11 -15.31
N TRP A 193 2.11 7.19 -15.18
CA TRP A 193 2.03 5.90 -15.86
C TRP A 193 0.80 5.09 -15.41
N THR A 194 0.24 4.26 -16.31
CA THR A 194 -0.94 3.41 -16.00
C THR A 194 -0.74 2.46 -14.81
N ASN A 195 0.50 2.09 -14.52
CA ASN A 195 0.88 1.27 -13.36
C ASN A 195 1.21 2.10 -12.10
N ASN A 196 0.94 3.40 -12.11
CA ASN A 196 1.16 4.34 -11.00
C ASN A 196 2.63 4.45 -10.51
N ARG A 197 3.62 4.11 -11.34
CA ARG A 197 5.05 4.24 -10.97
C ARG A 197 5.52 5.69 -10.82
N GLY A 198 4.83 6.65 -11.43
CA GLY A 198 5.16 8.08 -11.41
C GLY A 198 4.92 8.72 -12.77
N ASN A 199 5.44 9.95 -12.92
CA ASN A 199 5.44 10.72 -14.16
C ASN A 199 6.77 10.57 -14.90
N HIS A 200 6.79 10.92 -16.18
CA HIS A 200 8.02 11.03 -16.96
C HIS A 200 7.92 12.10 -18.03
N THR A 201 9.06 12.70 -18.37
CA THR A 201 9.21 13.65 -19.48
C THR A 201 10.43 13.29 -20.33
N TRP A 202 10.31 13.50 -21.65
CA TRP A 202 11.32 13.24 -22.64
C TRP A 202 11.25 14.25 -23.77
N THR A 203 12.05 14.08 -24.82
CA THR A 203 12.12 14.99 -25.97
C THR A 203 11.57 14.33 -27.22
N GLU A 204 10.71 15.02 -27.96
CA GLU A 204 10.42 14.74 -29.38
C GLU A 204 11.15 15.73 -30.28
N ILE A 205 11.65 15.23 -31.41
CA ILE A 205 12.21 16.03 -32.53
C ILE A 205 11.51 15.70 -33.85
N TRP A 206 11.52 16.66 -34.77
CA TRP A 206 10.96 16.47 -36.12
C TRP A 206 12.04 16.13 -37.10
N ASP A 207 11.88 14.99 -37.78
CA ASP A 207 12.65 14.54 -38.94
C ASP A 207 11.72 13.73 -39.86
N GLU A 208 11.08 14.39 -40.84
CA GLU A 208 9.98 13.84 -41.67
C GLU A 208 8.80 13.24 -40.89
N GLY A 209 8.80 13.42 -39.56
CA GLY A 209 7.85 12.94 -38.59
C GLY A 209 8.37 13.18 -37.19
N TRP A 210 7.51 13.00 -36.18
CA TRP A 210 7.92 13.11 -34.79
C TRP A 210 8.60 11.83 -34.29
N HIS A 211 9.84 11.97 -33.81
CA HIS A 211 10.64 10.92 -33.18
C HIS A 211 11.01 11.30 -31.76
N PHE A 212 11.16 10.33 -30.86
CA PHE A 212 11.46 10.60 -29.47
C PHE A 212 12.80 10.03 -29.03
N THR A 213 13.35 10.63 -27.97
CA THR A 213 14.52 10.14 -27.23
C THR A 213 14.43 10.57 -25.76
N GLY A 214 14.91 9.74 -24.84
CA GLY A 214 15.15 10.15 -23.46
C GLY A 214 16.32 11.13 -23.40
N SER A 215 16.21 12.15 -22.55
CA SER A 215 17.23 13.19 -22.39
C SER A 215 18.28 12.76 -21.36
N ASP A 216 19.57 12.81 -21.71
CA ASP A 216 20.70 12.15 -21.01
C ASP A 216 20.62 10.61 -21.07
N GLU A 217 19.85 10.08 -22.03
CA GLU A 217 19.59 8.64 -22.24
C GLU A 217 19.93 8.22 -23.68
N TYR A 218 21.11 8.63 -24.17
CA TYR A 218 21.56 8.29 -25.52
C TYR A 218 21.46 6.78 -25.78
N ASN A 219 20.88 6.41 -26.91
CA ASN A 219 20.80 5.03 -27.37
C ASN A 219 21.49 4.89 -28.76
N SER A 220 22.51 4.04 -28.85
CA SER A 220 23.25 3.79 -30.09
C SER A 220 22.39 3.13 -31.18
N GLY A 221 21.28 2.53 -30.83
CA GLY A 221 20.31 1.96 -31.76
C GLY A 221 19.40 2.99 -32.45
N GLY A 222 19.54 4.29 -32.12
CA GLY A 222 18.77 5.38 -32.76
C GLY A 222 17.62 5.91 -31.90
N LEU A 223 16.78 6.73 -32.54
CA LEU A 223 15.58 7.30 -31.91
C LEU A 223 14.45 6.27 -31.75
N ASN A 224 13.35 6.67 -31.11
CA ASN A 224 12.17 5.85 -30.77
C ASN A 224 12.51 4.64 -29.91
N ARG A 225 13.54 4.77 -29.09
CA ARG A 225 14.01 3.79 -28.11
C ARG A 225 14.16 4.43 -26.73
N GLY A 226 13.89 3.67 -25.71
CA GLY A 226 14.01 4.09 -24.32
C GLY A 226 13.39 3.06 -23.39
N TRP A 227 13.78 3.09 -22.14
CA TRP A 227 13.24 2.20 -21.09
C TRP A 227 11.72 2.38 -20.88
N PHE A 228 11.18 3.55 -21.24
CA PHE A 228 9.77 3.89 -21.01
C PHE A 228 8.82 3.46 -22.14
N VAL A 229 9.32 2.93 -23.25
CA VAL A 229 8.50 2.58 -24.44
C VAL A 229 7.36 1.62 -24.08
N GLY A 230 7.63 0.58 -23.28
CA GLY A 230 6.63 -0.37 -22.82
C GLY A 230 5.54 0.26 -21.93
N ALA A 231 5.89 1.24 -21.12
CA ALA A 231 4.93 1.98 -20.32
C ALA A 231 4.13 2.99 -21.19
N ALA A 232 4.77 3.65 -22.11
CA ALA A 232 4.15 4.60 -23.05
C ALA A 232 3.14 3.90 -23.99
N SER A 233 3.41 2.68 -24.42
CA SER A 233 2.47 1.89 -25.25
C SER A 233 1.17 1.53 -24.55
N LYS A 234 1.15 1.56 -23.21
CA LYS A 234 -0.03 1.31 -22.36
C LYS A 234 -0.78 2.59 -21.96
N ALA A 235 -0.35 3.76 -22.45
CA ALA A 235 -0.99 5.03 -22.14
C ALA A 235 -2.47 5.02 -22.55
N ASN A 236 -3.31 5.78 -21.83
CA ASN A 236 -4.76 5.79 -22.03
C ASN A 236 -5.26 7.19 -22.36
N LYS A 237 -5.61 7.41 -23.63
CA LYS A 237 -6.10 8.72 -24.12
C LYS A 237 -7.39 9.20 -23.46
N SER A 238 -8.22 8.28 -22.96
CA SER A 238 -9.49 8.61 -22.30
C SER A 238 -9.31 9.06 -20.85
N ASN A 239 -8.11 8.88 -20.28
CA ASN A 239 -7.80 9.29 -18.91
C ASN A 239 -6.66 10.31 -18.95
N TRP A 240 -6.96 11.55 -18.62
CA TRP A 240 -5.98 12.64 -18.67
C TRP A 240 -4.71 12.38 -17.84
N LYS A 241 -4.81 11.63 -16.74
CA LYS A 241 -3.65 11.27 -15.91
C LYS A 241 -2.72 10.28 -16.60
N HIS A 242 -3.25 9.46 -17.49
CA HIS A 242 -2.53 8.39 -18.17
C HIS A 242 -2.30 8.68 -19.66
N SER A 243 -2.62 9.91 -20.11
CA SER A 243 -2.35 10.37 -21.48
C SER A 243 -0.93 10.90 -21.62
N ILE A 244 -0.46 10.99 -22.87
CA ILE A 244 0.82 11.57 -23.23
C ILE A 244 0.59 12.90 -23.93
N TYR A 245 1.28 13.94 -23.47
CA TYR A 245 1.16 15.30 -23.95
C TYR A 245 2.48 15.83 -24.49
N ALA A 246 2.43 16.55 -25.60
CA ALA A 246 3.56 17.28 -26.17
C ALA A 246 3.31 18.79 -26.04
N THR A 247 4.28 19.55 -25.57
CA THR A 247 4.17 21.01 -25.45
C THR A 247 3.94 21.69 -26.80
N SER A 248 3.20 22.79 -26.81
CA SER A 248 2.91 23.61 -27.98
C SER A 248 2.98 25.07 -27.60
N TRP A 249 3.54 25.89 -28.49
CA TRP A 249 3.44 27.35 -28.36
C TRP A 249 2.10 27.87 -28.89
N LYS A 250 1.54 27.17 -29.87
CA LYS A 250 0.22 27.43 -30.41
C LYS A 250 -0.86 27.02 -29.41
N GLU A 251 -1.88 27.86 -29.27
CA GLU A 251 -3.05 27.55 -28.48
C GLU A 251 -3.82 26.34 -29.06
N THR A 252 -4.13 25.38 -28.22
CA THR A 252 -4.74 24.10 -28.62
C THR A 252 -6.01 23.75 -27.86
N GLY A 253 -6.33 24.53 -26.80
CA GLY A 253 -7.41 24.21 -25.87
C GLY A 253 -7.08 23.08 -24.89
N ILE A 254 -5.90 22.48 -24.99
CA ILE A 254 -5.37 21.47 -24.05
C ILE A 254 -4.11 22.01 -23.39
N HIS A 255 -3.90 21.75 -22.13
CA HIS A 255 -2.73 22.21 -21.39
C HIS A 255 -1.84 21.04 -20.96
N PHE A 256 -0.52 21.32 -20.91
CA PHE A 256 0.46 20.34 -20.42
C PHE A 256 0.30 20.13 -18.92
N PRO A 257 0.04 18.90 -18.44
CA PRO A 257 -0.23 18.64 -17.04
C PRO A 257 1.07 18.60 -16.22
N MET A 258 1.50 19.74 -15.71
CA MET A 258 2.68 19.85 -14.86
C MET A 258 2.39 19.28 -13.48
N VAL A 259 3.01 18.16 -13.09
CA VAL A 259 2.73 17.47 -11.80
C VAL A 259 3.09 18.30 -10.57
N TRP A 260 3.96 19.31 -10.70
CA TRP A 260 4.31 20.25 -9.64
C TRP A 260 3.36 21.47 -9.57
N ASN A 261 2.50 21.64 -10.59
CA ASN A 261 1.50 22.72 -10.67
C ASN A 261 0.34 22.29 -11.58
N ILE A 262 -0.43 21.31 -11.11
CA ILE A 262 -1.41 20.58 -11.95
C ILE A 262 -2.59 21.46 -12.40
N GLU A 263 -2.89 22.52 -11.67
CA GLU A 263 -3.98 23.46 -12.01
C GLU A 263 -3.56 24.52 -13.05
N SER A 264 -2.27 24.57 -13.38
CA SER A 264 -1.76 25.56 -14.35
C SER A 264 -2.28 25.29 -15.75
N LYS A 265 -2.78 26.36 -16.39
CA LYS A 265 -3.22 26.36 -17.79
C LYS A 265 -2.31 27.19 -18.69
N GLN A 266 -1.10 27.49 -18.24
CA GLN A 266 -0.20 28.41 -18.95
C GLN A 266 0.50 27.77 -20.17
N ILE A 267 0.70 26.48 -20.16
CA ILE A 267 1.44 25.77 -21.22
C ILE A 267 0.46 24.96 -22.07
N ASN A 268 0.37 25.32 -23.34
CA ASN A 268 -0.46 24.58 -24.29
C ASN A 268 0.17 23.24 -24.66
N ALA A 269 -0.65 22.27 -25.03
CA ALA A 269 -0.18 20.94 -25.41
C ALA A 269 -1.08 20.27 -26.44
N PHE A 270 -0.50 19.31 -27.18
CA PHE A 270 -1.24 18.32 -27.94
C PHE A 270 -1.33 17.01 -27.15
N ASN A 271 -2.48 16.34 -27.16
CA ASN A 271 -2.56 14.96 -26.70
C ASN A 271 -2.02 14.05 -27.81
N VAL A 272 -0.86 13.48 -27.59
CA VAL A 272 -0.13 12.66 -28.59
C VAL A 272 -0.14 11.16 -28.27
N THR A 273 -1.03 10.74 -27.36
CA THR A 273 -1.11 9.36 -26.87
C THR A 273 -1.16 8.32 -27.98
N ASP A 274 -1.94 8.56 -29.04
CA ASP A 274 -2.08 7.62 -30.17
C ASP A 274 -0.76 7.34 -30.91
N ARG A 275 0.20 8.26 -30.84
CA ARG A 275 1.53 8.08 -31.46
C ARG A 275 2.34 6.99 -30.77
N TYR A 276 2.09 6.78 -29.47
CA TYR A 276 2.79 5.80 -28.65
C TYR A 276 2.05 4.47 -28.53
N THR A 277 0.71 4.49 -28.59
CA THR A 277 -0.13 3.30 -28.39
C THR A 277 -0.47 2.55 -29.68
N GLY A 278 -0.41 3.19 -30.83
CA GLY A 278 -0.81 2.62 -32.13
C GLY A 278 0.24 1.72 -32.81
N LYS A 279 1.43 1.58 -32.24
CA LYS A 279 2.50 0.75 -32.82
C LYS A 279 2.64 -0.52 -32.01
N SER A 280 2.07 -1.63 -32.49
CA SER A 280 2.46 -3.00 -32.12
C SER A 280 3.91 -3.24 -32.61
N ASN A 281 4.89 -2.73 -31.92
CA ASN A 281 6.26 -3.19 -32.05
C ASN A 281 6.37 -4.42 -31.14
N LEU A 282 5.93 -5.61 -31.69
CA LEU A 282 6.85 -6.66 -32.17
C LEU A 282 8.04 -6.81 -31.18
N ASP A 283 8.04 -7.82 -30.35
CA ASP A 283 9.05 -8.30 -29.41
C ASP A 283 9.00 -7.80 -27.95
N ASN A 284 8.11 -6.90 -27.57
CA ASN A 284 7.98 -6.59 -26.14
C ASN A 284 7.04 -7.60 -25.46
N LYS A 285 7.60 -8.74 -25.04
CA LYS A 285 6.99 -9.50 -23.93
C LYS A 285 6.77 -8.49 -22.81
N GLU A 286 5.51 -8.35 -22.39
CA GLU A 286 5.18 -7.42 -21.30
C GLU A 286 5.93 -7.83 -20.04
N ASP A 287 6.68 -6.89 -19.47
CA ASP A 287 7.31 -7.11 -18.18
C ASP A 287 6.23 -7.12 -17.09
N ASP A 288 6.21 -8.19 -16.29
CA ASP A 288 5.26 -8.38 -15.22
C ASP A 288 5.86 -8.07 -13.84
N VAL A 289 7.18 -8.20 -13.73
CA VAL A 289 7.91 -8.03 -12.48
C VAL A 289 9.02 -7.01 -12.69
N PHE A 290 8.96 -5.92 -11.94
CA PHE A 290 9.98 -4.88 -11.92
C PHE A 290 10.82 -4.98 -10.66
N VAL A 291 12.13 -4.86 -10.80
CA VAL A 291 13.10 -5.07 -9.71
C VAL A 291 13.87 -3.80 -9.45
N ARG A 292 13.73 -3.25 -8.26
CA ARG A 292 14.53 -2.15 -7.72
C ARG A 292 15.30 -2.63 -6.50
N VAL A 293 16.60 -2.42 -6.49
CA VAL A 293 17.46 -2.81 -5.38
C VAL A 293 18.06 -1.57 -4.73
N GLN A 294 17.92 -1.47 -3.42
CA GLN A 294 18.50 -0.42 -2.58
C GLN A 294 19.50 -1.07 -1.61
N ASP A 295 20.49 -0.35 -1.15
CA ASP A 295 21.45 -0.85 -0.15
C ASP A 295 20.75 -1.21 1.17
N ARG A 296 19.78 -0.38 1.60
CA ARG A 296 18.95 -0.54 2.81
C ARG A 296 17.59 0.15 2.59
N ASP A 297 16.67 -0.02 3.52
CA ASP A 297 15.38 0.68 3.48
C ASP A 297 15.58 2.21 3.46
N GLY A 298 14.96 2.87 2.46
CA GLY A 298 15.15 4.31 2.20
C GLY A 298 16.56 4.71 1.75
N GLY A 299 17.43 3.75 1.45
CA GLY A 299 18.80 3.96 1.01
C GLY A 299 18.96 4.26 -0.48
N LYS A 300 20.21 4.22 -0.97
CA LYS A 300 20.54 4.46 -2.37
C LYS A 300 20.22 3.24 -3.23
N ARG A 301 19.74 3.47 -4.45
CA ARG A 301 19.66 2.41 -5.48
C ARG A 301 21.06 1.92 -5.81
N ILE A 302 21.21 0.62 -5.96
CA ILE A 302 22.47 -0.04 -6.35
C ILE A 302 22.28 -0.84 -7.63
N GLU A 303 23.36 -0.95 -8.41
CA GLU A 303 23.43 -1.81 -9.58
C GLU A 303 23.83 -3.21 -9.11
N VAL A 304 22.99 -4.18 -9.44
CA VAL A 304 23.26 -5.61 -9.29
C VAL A 304 22.83 -6.34 -10.54
N ARG A 305 23.47 -7.46 -10.87
CA ARG A 305 22.96 -8.34 -11.90
C ARG A 305 21.76 -9.11 -11.36
N ALA A 306 20.61 -8.92 -11.96
CA ALA A 306 19.37 -9.59 -11.64
C ALA A 306 19.06 -10.65 -12.69
N GLU A 307 18.83 -11.89 -12.29
CA GLU A 307 18.56 -13.04 -13.14
C GLU A 307 17.25 -13.69 -12.72
N LEU A 308 16.37 -13.89 -13.70
CA LEU A 308 15.17 -14.68 -13.52
C LEU A 308 15.49 -16.15 -13.81
N LEU A 309 15.21 -17.05 -12.88
CA LEU A 309 15.50 -18.47 -12.99
C LEU A 309 14.21 -19.30 -12.93
N ASP A 310 14.19 -20.42 -13.61
CA ASP A 310 13.13 -21.43 -13.51
C ASP A 310 13.26 -22.32 -12.24
N GLU A 311 12.39 -23.32 -12.13
CA GLU A 311 12.39 -24.30 -11.03
C GLU A 311 13.70 -25.11 -10.93
N LYS A 312 14.37 -25.32 -12.07
CA LYS A 312 15.64 -26.03 -12.17
C LYS A 312 16.86 -25.11 -12.01
N LYS A 313 16.62 -23.84 -11.65
CA LYS A 313 17.65 -22.79 -11.54
C LYS A 313 18.35 -22.45 -12.86
N GLN A 314 17.72 -22.72 -14.01
CA GLN A 314 18.19 -22.26 -15.30
C GLN A 314 17.82 -20.80 -15.52
N ILE A 315 18.74 -20.03 -16.11
CA ILE A 315 18.54 -18.59 -16.37
C ILE A 315 17.55 -18.42 -17.52
N LEU A 316 16.43 -17.76 -17.26
CA LEU A 316 15.42 -17.39 -18.26
C LEU A 316 15.68 -16.00 -18.84
N ALA A 317 16.12 -15.06 -18.01
CA ALA A 317 16.45 -13.70 -18.39
C ALA A 317 17.48 -13.11 -17.42
N SER A 318 18.26 -12.13 -17.90
CA SER A 318 19.25 -11.42 -17.09
C SER A 318 19.24 -9.95 -17.44
N GLN A 319 19.23 -9.07 -16.43
CA GLN A 319 19.34 -7.63 -16.57
C GLN A 319 20.17 -7.06 -15.43
N LYS A 320 20.64 -5.81 -15.59
CA LYS A 320 21.23 -5.04 -14.49
C LYS A 320 20.19 -4.09 -13.92
N THR A 321 20.08 -4.05 -12.60
CA THR A 321 19.28 -3.00 -11.92
C THR A 321 19.99 -1.65 -12.07
N LYS A 322 19.25 -0.59 -11.92
CA LYS A 322 19.75 0.77 -12.15
C LYS A 322 20.14 1.43 -10.83
N ALA A 323 21.25 2.17 -10.89
CA ALA A 323 21.76 2.95 -9.75
C ALA A 323 22.11 4.37 -10.17
N GLY A 324 22.35 5.22 -9.21
CA GLY A 324 22.97 6.54 -9.37
C GLY A 324 22.18 7.49 -10.28
N ARG A 325 22.56 7.56 -11.54
CA ARG A 325 22.08 8.54 -12.54
C ARG A 325 20.82 8.12 -13.31
N ALA A 326 20.28 6.91 -13.09
CA ALA A 326 19.09 6.47 -13.80
C ALA A 326 17.83 7.18 -13.26
N ASP A 327 16.84 7.42 -14.13
CA ASP A 327 15.52 7.92 -13.74
C ASP A 327 14.89 7.00 -12.69
N LEU A 328 14.14 7.58 -11.75
CA LEU A 328 13.48 6.80 -10.70
C LEU A 328 12.52 5.74 -11.27
N ASN A 329 11.97 5.98 -12.44
CA ASN A 329 11.05 5.08 -13.12
C ASN A 329 11.78 4.09 -14.07
N ASP A 330 13.07 4.27 -14.32
CA ASP A 330 13.91 3.30 -15.05
C ASP A 330 14.27 2.13 -14.10
N ILE A 331 13.57 1.03 -14.25
CA ILE A 331 13.63 -0.12 -13.35
C ILE A 331 13.77 -1.38 -14.20
N ALA A 332 14.64 -2.29 -13.81
CA ALA A 332 14.81 -3.57 -14.49
C ALA A 332 13.50 -4.37 -14.49
N GLY A 333 13.03 -4.78 -15.65
CA GLY A 333 11.78 -5.51 -15.83
C GLY A 333 11.98 -6.91 -16.37
N PHE A 334 11.13 -7.85 -15.96
CA PHE A 334 11.14 -9.23 -16.40
C PHE A 334 9.74 -9.69 -16.78
N SER A 335 9.63 -10.40 -17.90
CA SER A 335 8.43 -11.13 -18.29
C SER A 335 8.42 -12.52 -17.67
N CYS A 336 7.41 -12.83 -16.87
CA CYS A 336 7.28 -14.08 -16.15
C CYS A 336 6.25 -15.02 -16.81
N ASN A 337 6.58 -16.31 -16.95
CA ASN A 337 5.59 -17.31 -17.41
C ASN A 337 4.55 -17.55 -16.30
N PRO A 338 3.22 -17.53 -16.60
CA PRO A 338 2.16 -17.40 -15.60
C PRO A 338 2.02 -18.52 -14.56
N ASN A 339 2.54 -19.70 -14.74
CA ASN A 339 2.16 -20.86 -13.92
C ASN A 339 3.31 -21.67 -13.30
N LYS A 340 4.52 -21.14 -13.29
CA LYS A 340 5.68 -21.85 -12.72
C LYS A 340 6.31 -21.06 -11.58
N PRO A 341 6.76 -21.72 -10.51
CA PRO A 341 7.63 -21.10 -9.51
C PRO A 341 8.91 -20.61 -10.19
N LEU A 342 9.34 -19.43 -9.81
CA LEU A 342 10.50 -18.75 -10.35
C LEU A 342 11.39 -18.29 -9.20
N TRP A 343 12.64 -18.01 -9.52
CA TRP A 343 13.58 -17.40 -8.59
C TRP A 343 14.16 -16.15 -9.20
N LEU A 344 14.22 -15.10 -8.41
CA LEU A 344 15.02 -13.92 -8.72
C LEU A 344 16.37 -14.07 -8.00
N ARG A 345 17.46 -14.20 -8.77
CA ARG A 345 18.82 -14.23 -8.27
C ARG A 345 19.46 -12.85 -8.49
N LEU A 346 20.07 -12.33 -7.46
CA LEU A 346 20.73 -11.03 -7.46
C LEU A 346 22.20 -11.23 -7.13
N ILE A 347 23.09 -10.64 -7.93
CA ILE A 347 24.55 -10.87 -7.85
C ILE A 347 25.28 -9.54 -7.81
N GLN A 348 26.12 -9.34 -6.78
CA GLN A 348 27.04 -8.22 -6.66
C GLN A 348 28.38 -8.72 -6.15
N GLY A 349 29.42 -8.67 -7.01
CA GLY A 349 30.70 -9.32 -6.71
C GLY A 349 30.51 -10.81 -6.41
N ASP A 350 31.04 -11.28 -5.30
CA ASP A 350 30.93 -12.68 -4.85
C ASP A 350 29.66 -12.97 -4.04
N GLN A 351 28.82 -11.96 -3.79
CA GLN A 351 27.59 -12.15 -3.05
C GLN A 351 26.44 -12.51 -3.98
N ILE A 352 25.79 -13.63 -3.66
CA ILE A 352 24.62 -14.13 -4.37
C ILE A 352 23.44 -14.23 -3.41
N LYS A 353 22.33 -13.58 -3.77
CA LYS A 353 21.08 -13.57 -3.00
C LYS A 353 19.94 -14.08 -3.87
N GLN A 354 18.96 -14.75 -3.28
CA GLN A 354 17.84 -15.33 -4.03
C GLN A 354 16.50 -15.06 -3.34
N ILE A 355 15.48 -14.78 -4.14
CA ILE A 355 14.11 -14.57 -3.71
C ILE A 355 13.20 -15.49 -4.50
N PRO A 356 12.35 -16.32 -3.86
CA PRO A 356 11.36 -17.11 -4.58
C PRO A 356 10.20 -16.21 -4.99
N ILE A 357 9.83 -16.26 -6.28
CA ILE A 357 8.73 -15.46 -6.83
C ILE A 357 7.80 -16.31 -7.69
N ARG A 358 6.64 -15.80 -8.02
CA ARG A 358 5.72 -16.29 -9.03
C ARG A 358 5.11 -15.12 -9.80
N ARG A 359 4.57 -15.36 -10.97
CA ARG A 359 3.77 -14.34 -11.67
C ARG A 359 2.53 -13.97 -10.85
N SER A 360 2.20 -12.69 -10.84
CA SER A 360 0.93 -12.18 -10.32
C SER A 360 -0.15 -12.25 -11.41
N ASN A 361 -1.33 -12.74 -11.09
CA ASN A 361 -2.50 -12.62 -11.95
C ASN A 361 -3.13 -11.22 -11.89
N ASP A 362 -2.64 -10.37 -10.99
CA ASP A 362 -3.19 -9.03 -10.70
C ASP A 362 -2.39 -7.91 -11.40
N GLY A 363 -1.69 -8.22 -12.50
CA GLY A 363 -0.89 -7.27 -13.28
C GLY A 363 0.55 -7.10 -12.77
N GLU A 364 1.16 -5.99 -13.15
CA GLU A 364 2.56 -5.65 -12.84
C GLU A 364 2.85 -5.56 -11.34
N VAL A 365 4.02 -6.03 -10.93
CA VAL A 365 4.47 -6.03 -9.55
C VAL A 365 5.85 -5.42 -9.42
N MET A 366 6.02 -4.50 -8.48
CA MET A 366 7.30 -3.94 -8.07
C MET A 366 7.90 -4.75 -6.92
N LEU A 367 9.13 -5.19 -7.09
CA LEU A 367 9.99 -5.76 -6.05
C LEU A 367 10.95 -4.68 -5.56
N ASP A 368 10.67 -4.12 -4.39
CA ASP A 368 11.58 -3.20 -3.68
C ASP A 368 12.43 -3.99 -2.70
N ILE A 369 13.68 -4.19 -3.04
CA ILE A 369 14.59 -5.11 -2.36
C ILE A 369 15.66 -4.31 -1.61
N GLN A 370 15.80 -4.61 -0.32
CA GLN A 370 16.85 -4.09 0.54
C GLN A 370 18.01 -5.09 0.56
N TRP A 371 19.12 -4.76 -0.11
CA TRP A 371 20.25 -5.66 -0.30
C TRP A 371 20.85 -6.19 1.01
N ASN A 372 21.08 -5.30 1.98
CA ASN A 372 21.72 -5.68 3.24
C ASN A 372 20.81 -6.51 4.17
N GLU A 373 19.51 -6.54 3.92
CA GLU A 373 18.53 -7.32 4.69
C GLU A 373 18.32 -8.73 4.14
N LEU A 374 18.79 -9.00 2.91
CA LEU A 374 18.67 -10.31 2.31
C LEU A 374 19.80 -11.24 2.74
N PRO A 375 19.51 -12.50 3.12
CA PRO A 375 20.52 -13.53 3.32
C PRO A 375 21.19 -13.94 2.01
N ASN A 376 22.41 -14.47 2.11
CA ASN A 376 23.09 -15.08 0.97
C ASN A 376 22.45 -16.44 0.62
N GLU A 377 22.66 -16.92 -0.59
CA GLU A 377 22.11 -18.21 -1.08
C GLU A 377 22.53 -19.40 -0.18
N SER A 378 23.78 -19.43 0.27
CA SER A 378 24.28 -20.45 1.18
C SER A 378 23.59 -20.47 2.55
N GLU A 379 23.23 -19.28 3.07
CA GLU A 379 22.47 -19.15 4.32
C GLU A 379 21.04 -19.66 4.16
N ILE A 380 20.39 -19.37 3.01
CA ILE A 380 19.03 -19.84 2.69
C ILE A 380 18.98 -21.37 2.68
N ALA A 381 19.97 -22.02 2.10
CA ALA A 381 20.04 -23.48 2.03
C ALA A 381 20.15 -24.14 3.42
N ASN A 382 20.77 -23.46 4.38
CA ASN A 382 21.11 -24.02 5.69
C ASN A 382 20.21 -23.53 6.84
N SER A 383 19.35 -22.51 6.63
CA SER A 383 18.55 -21.88 7.69
C SER A 383 17.12 -21.57 7.24
N GLN A 384 16.14 -22.11 7.97
CA GLN A 384 14.74 -21.78 7.76
C GLN A 384 14.44 -20.30 8.05
N LEU A 385 15.16 -19.67 8.96
CA LEU A 385 15.04 -18.22 9.22
C LEU A 385 15.51 -17.42 8.01
N ALA A 386 16.63 -17.77 7.41
CA ALA A 386 17.11 -17.13 6.19
C ALA A 386 16.15 -17.35 5.01
N ALA A 387 15.64 -18.58 4.85
CA ALA A 387 14.66 -18.91 3.81
C ALA A 387 13.36 -18.11 3.93
N VAL A 388 12.83 -17.93 5.13
CA VAL A 388 11.62 -17.10 5.34
C VAL A 388 11.91 -15.63 5.13
N THR A 389 13.09 -15.13 5.48
CA THR A 389 13.50 -13.74 5.22
C THR A 389 13.52 -13.45 3.72
N ALA A 390 14.14 -14.34 2.94
CA ALA A 390 14.14 -14.23 1.47
C ALA A 390 12.71 -14.30 0.89
N TRP A 391 11.85 -15.18 1.41
CA TRP A 391 10.46 -15.29 0.97
C TRP A 391 9.65 -14.03 1.28
N LEU A 392 9.87 -13.40 2.44
CA LEU A 392 9.19 -12.15 2.84
C LEU A 392 9.64 -10.93 2.03
N ALA A 393 10.83 -10.95 1.45
CA ALA A 393 11.32 -9.87 0.59
C ALA A 393 10.46 -9.69 -0.68
N ALA A 394 9.80 -10.75 -1.16
CA ALA A 394 8.82 -10.65 -2.23
C ALA A 394 7.46 -10.13 -1.70
N PRO A 395 6.78 -9.18 -2.37
CA PRO A 395 5.42 -8.79 -2.06
C PRO A 395 4.45 -9.99 -2.13
N LYS A 396 3.40 -9.99 -1.29
CA LYS A 396 2.41 -11.09 -1.21
C LYS A 396 1.87 -11.55 -2.57
N LYS A 397 1.65 -10.61 -3.48
CA LYS A 397 1.11 -10.88 -4.83
C LYS A 397 1.97 -11.84 -5.64
N VAL A 398 3.28 -11.81 -5.46
CA VAL A 398 4.25 -12.65 -6.19
C VAL A 398 4.93 -13.71 -5.34
N ARG A 399 4.57 -13.87 -4.07
CA ARG A 399 5.06 -14.99 -3.26
C ARG A 399 4.46 -16.30 -3.73
N PRO A 400 5.23 -17.42 -3.69
CA PRO A 400 4.67 -18.75 -3.87
C PRO A 400 3.48 -18.97 -2.93
N LYS A 401 2.35 -19.46 -3.46
CA LYS A 401 1.14 -19.75 -2.66
C LYS A 401 1.34 -20.96 -1.75
N THR A 402 2.08 -21.94 -2.24
CA THR A 402 2.40 -23.15 -1.50
C THR A 402 3.71 -22.94 -0.75
N LEU A 403 3.65 -23.11 0.57
CA LEU A 403 4.86 -23.06 1.39
C LEU A 403 5.72 -24.29 1.13
N PRO A 404 7.05 -24.16 1.10
CA PRO A 404 7.95 -25.27 0.92
C PRO A 404 7.67 -26.41 1.90
N SER A 405 7.75 -27.66 1.43
CA SER A 405 7.45 -28.84 2.26
C SER A 405 8.42 -28.99 3.44
N GLU A 406 9.67 -28.60 3.25
CA GLU A 406 10.73 -28.61 4.26
C GLU A 406 10.41 -27.68 5.45
N TRP A 407 9.60 -26.64 5.25
CA TRP A 407 9.18 -25.75 6.34
C TRP A 407 8.24 -26.42 7.35
N ALA A 408 7.61 -27.54 6.96
CA ALA A 408 6.79 -28.35 7.85
C ALA A 408 7.63 -29.25 8.76
N LYS A 409 8.80 -29.70 8.27
CA LYS A 409 9.68 -30.63 9.01
C LYS A 409 10.25 -30.02 10.30
N GLY A 410 10.24 -28.67 10.38
CA GLY A 410 10.74 -27.91 11.53
C GLY A 410 12.26 -28.04 11.70
N ASN A 411 12.88 -26.92 12.01
CA ASN A 411 14.29 -26.89 12.42
C ASN A 411 14.66 -25.54 13.08
N LEU A 412 13.68 -24.84 13.63
CA LEU A 412 13.94 -23.54 14.26
C LEU A 412 14.40 -23.75 15.71
N SER A 413 15.45 -23.06 16.10
CA SER A 413 15.75 -22.82 17.50
C SER A 413 14.65 -21.95 18.15
N LYS A 414 14.60 -21.90 19.47
CA LYS A 414 13.69 -21.01 20.20
C LYS A 414 13.89 -19.55 19.79
N VAL A 415 15.15 -19.12 19.68
CA VAL A 415 15.51 -17.74 19.26
C VAL A 415 15.09 -17.47 17.83
N ASP A 416 15.38 -18.38 16.91
CA ASP A 416 15.02 -18.18 15.49
C ASP A 416 13.50 -18.21 15.26
N SER A 417 12.77 -19.00 16.04
CA SER A 417 11.31 -19.00 15.97
C SER A 417 10.71 -17.65 16.40
N GLN A 418 11.31 -16.98 17.39
CA GLN A 418 10.90 -15.65 17.82
C GLN A 418 11.24 -14.59 16.76
N LYS A 419 12.43 -14.68 16.15
CA LYS A 419 12.82 -13.79 15.04
C LYS A 419 11.92 -13.98 13.83
N ALA A 420 11.66 -15.23 13.44
CA ALA A 420 10.75 -15.56 12.34
C ALA A 420 9.33 -15.02 12.59
N LEU A 421 8.79 -15.22 13.80
CA LEU A 421 7.49 -14.68 14.19
C LEU A 421 7.45 -13.15 14.08
N LYS A 422 8.49 -12.46 14.53
CA LYS A 422 8.57 -11.00 14.42
C LYS A 422 8.53 -10.55 12.96
N LEU A 423 9.36 -11.13 12.10
CA LEU A 423 9.41 -10.80 10.66
C LEU A 423 8.06 -11.07 9.96
N ILE A 424 7.48 -12.25 10.20
CA ILE A 424 6.19 -12.64 9.61
C ILE A 424 5.06 -11.74 10.12
N TRP A 425 5.07 -11.37 11.39
CA TRP A 425 4.08 -10.46 11.96
C TRP A 425 4.17 -9.05 11.36
N GLU A 426 5.38 -8.52 11.20
CA GLU A 426 5.59 -7.20 10.62
C GLU A 426 5.10 -7.11 9.18
N ASP A 427 5.39 -8.14 8.39
CA ASP A 427 4.88 -8.25 7.03
C ASP A 427 3.33 -8.38 7.01
N TYR A 428 2.77 -9.23 7.86
CA TYR A 428 1.33 -9.45 7.95
C TYR A 428 0.59 -8.17 8.38
N ARG A 429 1.13 -7.44 9.34
CA ARG A 429 0.62 -6.16 9.82
C ARG A 429 0.57 -5.10 8.69
N LYS A 430 1.66 -4.96 7.93
CA LYS A 430 1.73 -4.06 6.77
C LYS A 430 0.67 -4.42 5.71
N GLN A 431 0.45 -5.71 5.49
CA GLN A 431 -0.56 -6.18 4.55
C GLN A 431 -1.98 -5.84 5.02
N ILE A 432 -2.33 -6.13 6.28
CA ILE A 432 -3.64 -5.76 6.84
C ILE A 432 -3.88 -4.25 6.70
N ALA A 433 -2.90 -3.42 7.06
CA ALA A 433 -3.02 -1.97 6.97
C ALA A 433 -3.35 -1.52 5.54
N LYS A 434 -2.70 -2.12 4.53
CA LYS A 434 -2.93 -1.80 3.12
C LYS A 434 -4.27 -2.34 2.61
N GLU A 435 -4.57 -3.62 2.85
CA GLU A 435 -5.75 -4.31 2.29
C GLU A 435 -7.06 -3.84 2.93
N ARG A 436 -7.00 -3.38 4.20
CA ARG A 436 -8.19 -3.02 5.00
C ARG A 436 -8.30 -1.52 5.30
N GLN A 437 -7.54 -0.69 4.58
CA GLN A 437 -7.54 0.77 4.76
C GLN A 437 -8.95 1.37 4.68
N ASN A 438 -9.76 0.94 3.71
CA ASN A 438 -11.12 1.44 3.54
C ASN A 438 -12.06 1.05 4.71
N GLU A 439 -11.92 -0.16 5.25
CA GLU A 439 -12.71 -0.60 6.43
C GLU A 439 -12.40 0.28 7.65
N ILE A 440 -11.13 0.57 7.84
CA ILE A 440 -10.65 1.37 8.99
C ILE A 440 -11.11 2.82 8.85
N ALA A 441 -10.97 3.40 7.65
CA ALA A 441 -11.36 4.79 7.37
C ALA A 441 -12.88 4.99 7.45
N SER A 442 -13.66 4.08 6.90
CA SER A 442 -15.14 4.13 6.92
C SER A 442 -15.77 3.64 8.22
N LYS A 443 -14.96 3.12 9.16
CA LYS A 443 -15.43 2.47 10.40
C LYS A 443 -16.53 1.43 10.13
N THR A 444 -16.27 0.59 9.12
CA THR A 444 -17.24 -0.42 8.66
C THR A 444 -16.53 -1.71 8.34
N ILE A 445 -16.91 -2.80 8.98
CA ILE A 445 -16.45 -4.16 8.66
C ILE A 445 -17.48 -4.83 7.78
N GLN A 446 -17.02 -5.48 6.69
CA GLN A 446 -17.87 -6.27 5.82
C GLN A 446 -17.30 -7.67 5.62
N LEU A 447 -18.11 -8.69 5.87
CA LEU A 447 -17.80 -10.09 5.60
C LEU A 447 -18.99 -10.72 4.87
N GLY A 448 -18.78 -11.11 3.61
CA GLY A 448 -19.86 -11.56 2.74
C GLY A 448 -20.94 -10.50 2.59
N ASP A 449 -22.18 -10.88 2.85
CA ASP A 449 -23.36 -10.01 2.83
C ASP A 449 -23.56 -9.21 4.14
N LYS A 450 -22.82 -9.50 5.20
CA LYS A 450 -22.97 -8.86 6.50
C LYS A 450 -22.06 -7.63 6.64
N LYS A 451 -22.67 -6.54 7.10
CA LYS A 451 -22.02 -5.25 7.30
C LYS A 451 -22.19 -4.80 8.76
N MET A 452 -21.10 -4.40 9.41
CA MET A 452 -21.08 -3.89 10.78
C MET A 452 -20.39 -2.54 10.81
N GLN A 453 -21.17 -1.48 10.99
CA GLN A 453 -20.65 -0.15 11.28
C GLN A 453 -20.27 -0.03 12.76
N TYR A 454 -19.40 0.90 13.10
CA TYR A 454 -19.07 1.15 14.51
C TYR A 454 -18.71 2.61 14.77
N LEU A 455 -18.93 3.05 16.00
CA LEU A 455 -18.48 4.33 16.52
C LEU A 455 -17.26 4.10 17.42
N GLU A 456 -16.40 5.10 17.52
CA GLU A 456 -15.13 5.02 18.23
C GLU A 456 -14.91 6.27 19.10
N LYS A 457 -14.41 6.06 20.33
CA LYS A 457 -13.82 7.09 21.19
C LYS A 457 -12.47 6.59 21.71
N VAL A 458 -11.52 7.49 21.88
CA VAL A 458 -10.20 7.18 22.46
C VAL A 458 -10.08 7.85 23.81
N PHE A 459 -9.58 7.13 24.81
CA PHE A 459 -9.38 7.58 26.17
C PHE A 459 -7.92 7.36 26.59
N GLY A 460 -7.34 8.30 27.34
CA GLY A 460 -5.97 8.24 27.82
C GLY A 460 -4.90 8.16 26.73
N ASP A 461 -3.64 8.11 27.14
CA ASP A 461 -2.45 8.16 26.27
C ASP A 461 -1.60 6.89 26.31
N ALA A 462 -2.24 5.71 26.25
CA ALA A 462 -1.51 4.45 26.26
C ALA A 462 -0.60 4.30 25.04
N LYS A 463 0.67 3.91 25.26
CA LYS A 463 1.67 3.67 24.22
C LYS A 463 1.25 2.51 23.31
N GLU A 464 1.77 2.51 22.07
CA GLU A 464 1.59 1.41 21.12
C GLU A 464 1.95 0.05 21.75
N GLY A 465 1.10 -0.96 21.53
CA GLY A 465 1.25 -2.30 22.10
C GLY A 465 0.83 -2.43 23.58
N LYS A 466 0.45 -1.33 24.25
CA LYS A 466 -0.11 -1.34 25.62
C LYS A 466 -1.58 -0.94 25.68
N ARG A 467 -2.12 -0.36 24.62
CA ARG A 467 -3.48 0.18 24.50
C ARG A 467 -4.55 -0.90 24.59
N SER A 468 -5.60 -0.66 25.37
CA SER A 468 -6.77 -1.53 25.47
C SER A 468 -7.76 -1.31 24.32
N LEU A 469 -8.60 -2.34 24.04
CA LEU A 469 -9.76 -2.26 23.17
C LEU A 469 -11.02 -2.65 23.95
N TRP A 470 -12.01 -1.78 23.98
CA TRP A 470 -13.29 -1.98 24.65
C TRP A 470 -14.40 -2.09 23.62
N ILE A 471 -15.04 -3.23 23.51
CA ILE A 471 -16.15 -3.46 22.59
C ILE A 471 -17.44 -3.50 23.40
N SER A 472 -18.32 -2.52 23.17
CA SER A 472 -19.55 -2.32 23.94
C SER A 472 -20.77 -2.43 23.05
N MET A 473 -21.52 -3.51 23.20
CA MET A 473 -22.66 -3.87 22.37
C MET A 473 -23.94 -3.16 22.85
N HIS A 474 -24.68 -2.58 21.88
CA HIS A 474 -25.92 -1.85 22.16
C HIS A 474 -27.09 -2.78 22.46
N GLY A 475 -28.08 -2.26 23.16
CA GLY A 475 -29.37 -2.88 23.39
C GLY A 475 -30.29 -2.83 22.16
N GLY A 476 -31.55 -3.21 22.32
CA GLY A 476 -32.55 -3.25 21.24
C GLY A 476 -32.99 -4.69 20.95
N GLY A 477 -32.90 -5.12 19.71
CA GLY A 477 -33.30 -6.47 19.30
C GLY A 477 -34.28 -6.47 18.13
N GLY A 478 -35.33 -7.29 18.19
CA GLY A 478 -36.39 -7.36 17.18
C GLY A 478 -37.26 -6.09 17.17
N ALA A 479 -36.67 -4.98 16.76
CA ALA A 479 -37.28 -3.66 16.72
C ALA A 479 -36.97 -2.98 15.37
N PRO A 480 -37.72 -1.93 14.98
CA PRO A 480 -37.38 -1.17 13.78
C PRO A 480 -35.96 -0.63 13.80
N SER A 481 -35.29 -0.58 12.64
CA SER A 481 -33.88 -0.16 12.49
C SER A 481 -33.58 1.15 13.21
N ARG A 482 -34.48 2.13 13.14
CA ARG A 482 -34.34 3.43 13.83
C ARG A 482 -34.16 3.30 15.35
N VAL A 483 -34.76 2.28 15.97
CA VAL A 483 -34.66 2.02 17.43
C VAL A 483 -33.27 1.46 17.74
N ASN A 484 -32.84 0.45 16.98
CA ASN A 484 -31.50 -0.13 17.11
C ASN A 484 -30.41 0.91 16.84
N ASP A 485 -30.58 1.78 15.86
CA ASP A 485 -29.66 2.90 15.55
C ASP A 485 -29.59 3.89 16.70
N SER A 486 -30.69 4.21 17.33
CA SER A 486 -30.71 5.09 18.53
C SER A 486 -29.95 4.43 19.70
N GLN A 487 -30.21 3.14 19.97
CA GLN A 487 -29.51 2.39 20.99
C GLN A 487 -28.00 2.34 20.75
N TRP A 488 -27.60 2.08 19.50
CA TRP A 488 -26.19 2.12 19.07
C TRP A 488 -25.52 3.47 19.31
N LYS A 489 -26.18 4.58 18.88
CA LYS A 489 -25.68 5.95 19.09
C LYS A 489 -25.62 6.33 20.58
N ASN A 490 -26.47 5.76 21.42
CA ASN A 490 -26.42 5.94 22.87
C ASN A 490 -25.24 5.15 23.48
N GLN A 491 -24.97 3.92 23.00
CA GLN A 491 -23.99 3.02 23.58
C GLN A 491 -22.59 3.63 23.65
N ILE A 492 -22.18 4.40 22.62
CA ILE A 492 -20.85 5.06 22.59
C ILE A 492 -20.68 6.13 23.70
N ASN A 493 -21.75 6.55 24.33
CA ASN A 493 -21.74 7.60 25.36
C ASN A 493 -21.87 7.06 26.79
N LEU A 494 -22.22 5.76 26.97
CA LEU A 494 -22.53 5.20 28.29
C LEU A 494 -21.30 5.08 29.19
N TYR A 495 -20.16 4.63 28.64
CA TYR A 495 -19.03 4.28 29.49
C TYR A 495 -17.76 5.02 29.05
N LYS A 496 -16.91 5.31 30.05
CA LYS A 496 -15.65 6.03 29.87
C LYS A 496 -14.53 5.26 30.57
N PRO A 497 -13.85 4.32 29.87
CA PRO A 497 -12.68 3.66 30.43
C PRO A 497 -11.55 4.67 30.64
N GLU A 498 -10.67 4.42 31.57
CA GLU A 498 -9.53 5.29 31.90
C GLU A 498 -8.56 5.39 30.71
N GLU A 499 -8.33 4.27 29.99
CA GLU A 499 -7.49 4.23 28.78
C GLU A 499 -8.05 3.26 27.74
N GLY A 500 -7.66 3.49 26.49
CA GLY A 500 -7.91 2.59 25.38
C GLY A 500 -8.83 3.16 24.32
N ILE A 501 -9.16 2.29 23.39
CA ILE A 501 -10.12 2.58 22.31
C ILE A 501 -11.46 1.93 22.65
N TYR A 502 -12.48 2.75 22.81
CA TYR A 502 -13.83 2.31 23.10
C TYR A 502 -14.68 2.32 21.84
N ILE A 503 -15.26 1.18 21.51
CA ILE A 503 -16.03 0.94 20.30
C ILE A 503 -17.44 0.52 20.63
N ALA A 504 -18.42 1.18 20.03
CA ALA A 504 -19.80 0.71 19.96
C ALA A 504 -20.09 0.20 18.53
N PRO A 505 -20.15 -1.12 18.31
CA PRO A 505 -20.57 -1.67 17.04
C PRO A 505 -22.09 -1.57 16.86
N ARG A 506 -22.57 -1.38 15.61
CA ARG A 506 -23.96 -1.55 15.19
C ARG A 506 -24.16 -3.00 14.78
N ALA A 507 -25.08 -3.69 15.44
CA ALA A 507 -25.38 -5.08 15.09
C ALA A 507 -25.75 -5.21 13.61
N PRO A 508 -25.29 -6.27 12.90
CA PRO A 508 -25.50 -6.43 11.46
C PRO A 508 -26.97 -6.64 11.07
N THR A 509 -27.83 -6.99 12.02
CA THR A 509 -29.26 -7.28 11.79
C THR A 509 -30.11 -6.56 12.83
N ASP A 510 -31.42 -6.48 12.56
CA ASP A 510 -32.43 -5.94 13.48
C ASP A 510 -33.31 -7.06 14.10
N THR A 511 -32.77 -8.25 14.23
CA THR A 511 -33.45 -9.42 14.78
C THR A 511 -33.33 -9.45 16.32
N TRP A 512 -34.20 -10.20 16.99
CA TRP A 512 -34.16 -10.35 18.46
C TRP A 512 -32.81 -10.91 18.96
N ASN A 513 -32.18 -11.77 18.14
CA ASN A 513 -30.91 -12.44 18.44
C ASN A 513 -29.70 -11.77 17.78
N LEU A 514 -29.75 -10.46 17.57
CA LEU A 514 -28.82 -9.66 16.76
C LEU A 514 -27.32 -9.89 17.09
N TRP A 515 -26.98 -10.29 18.33
CA TRP A 515 -25.61 -10.59 18.75
C TRP A 515 -25.30 -12.09 18.89
N HIS A 516 -26.30 -12.98 18.75
CA HIS A 516 -26.10 -14.41 18.95
C HIS A 516 -25.62 -15.14 17.69
N GLN A 517 -25.84 -14.56 16.53
CA GLN A 517 -25.60 -15.18 15.23
C GLN A 517 -24.12 -15.43 14.97
N SER A 518 -23.76 -16.53 14.34
CA SER A 518 -22.35 -16.97 14.14
C SER A 518 -21.49 -16.00 13.33
N HIS A 519 -22.09 -15.24 12.40
CA HIS A 519 -21.34 -14.25 11.63
C HIS A 519 -20.76 -13.10 12.48
N VAL A 520 -21.30 -12.86 13.68
CA VAL A 520 -20.79 -11.84 14.62
C VAL A 520 -19.37 -12.17 15.05
N ASP A 521 -19.04 -13.43 15.24
CA ASP A 521 -17.70 -13.88 15.63
C ASP A 521 -16.64 -13.45 14.62
N GLY A 522 -16.92 -13.68 13.33
CA GLY A 522 -16.00 -13.30 12.25
C GLY A 522 -15.85 -11.78 12.11
N LEU A 523 -16.95 -11.02 12.27
CA LEU A 523 -16.92 -9.56 12.24
C LEU A 523 -16.09 -8.99 13.38
N PHE A 524 -16.22 -9.54 14.59
CA PHE A 524 -15.45 -9.11 15.76
C PHE A 524 -13.97 -9.53 15.63
N ASP A 525 -13.67 -10.74 15.16
CA ASP A 525 -12.30 -11.15 14.89
C ASP A 525 -11.62 -10.19 13.91
N ARG A 526 -12.30 -9.83 12.81
CA ARG A 526 -11.76 -8.88 11.82
C ARG A 526 -11.57 -7.47 12.39
N LEU A 527 -12.54 -6.97 13.14
CA LEU A 527 -12.42 -5.68 13.85
C LEU A 527 -11.20 -5.67 14.78
N ILE A 528 -11.06 -6.69 15.62
CA ILE A 528 -9.96 -6.83 16.57
C ILE A 528 -8.62 -6.89 15.84
N GLU A 529 -8.52 -7.67 14.77
CA GLU A 529 -7.30 -7.77 13.94
C GLU A 529 -6.89 -6.43 13.35
N ASN A 530 -7.86 -5.65 12.82
CA ASN A 530 -7.60 -4.32 12.30
C ASN A 530 -6.97 -3.41 13.37
N TYR A 531 -7.51 -3.42 14.58
CA TYR A 531 -7.02 -2.58 15.67
C TYR A 531 -5.67 -3.02 16.23
N ILE A 532 -5.40 -4.33 16.29
CA ILE A 532 -4.09 -4.86 16.68
C ILE A 532 -3.03 -4.44 15.63
N ALA A 533 -3.36 -4.60 14.35
CA ALA A 533 -2.41 -4.35 13.27
C ALA A 533 -2.12 -2.87 13.02
N THR A 534 -3.12 -1.98 13.18
CA THR A 534 -3.02 -0.59 12.71
C THR A 534 -3.08 0.47 13.81
N ARG A 535 -3.59 0.14 15.00
CA ARG A 535 -3.80 1.08 16.09
C ARG A 535 -3.00 0.73 17.35
N GLY A 536 -2.11 -0.27 17.27
CA GLY A 536 -1.24 -0.67 18.37
C GLY A 536 -1.96 -1.21 19.60
N VAL A 537 -3.13 -1.83 19.41
CA VAL A 537 -3.88 -2.47 20.50
C VAL A 537 -3.13 -3.69 21.01
N ASN A 538 -3.08 -3.85 22.32
CA ASN A 538 -2.55 -5.05 22.95
C ASN A 538 -3.55 -6.21 22.79
N PRO A 539 -3.19 -7.31 22.08
CA PRO A 539 -4.10 -8.44 21.86
C PRO A 539 -4.57 -9.15 23.14
N ASN A 540 -3.95 -8.84 24.26
CA ASN A 540 -4.31 -9.41 25.57
C ASN A 540 -5.08 -8.42 26.48
N LYS A 541 -5.42 -7.22 25.97
CA LYS A 541 -6.23 -6.21 26.66
C LYS A 541 -7.48 -5.85 25.82
N ILE A 542 -8.29 -6.84 25.51
CA ILE A 542 -9.52 -6.68 24.73
C ILE A 542 -10.70 -7.07 25.65
N TYR A 543 -11.62 -6.14 25.83
CA TYR A 543 -12.72 -6.26 26.77
C TYR A 543 -14.05 -6.25 26.03
N LEU A 544 -14.95 -7.14 26.44
CA LEU A 544 -16.30 -7.25 25.88
C LEU A 544 -17.34 -6.81 26.91
N MET A 545 -18.24 -5.91 26.52
CA MET A 545 -19.33 -5.49 27.38
C MET A 545 -20.60 -5.20 26.56
N GLY A 546 -21.74 -5.13 27.21
CA GLY A 546 -23.00 -4.85 26.53
C GLY A 546 -24.18 -4.75 27.46
N TYR A 547 -25.16 -3.95 27.05
CA TYR A 547 -26.36 -3.65 27.84
C TYR A 547 -27.63 -4.20 27.17
N SER A 548 -28.56 -4.75 27.93
CA SER A 548 -29.84 -5.29 27.44
C SER A 548 -29.62 -6.40 26.43
N ALA A 549 -30.09 -6.29 25.19
CA ALA A 549 -29.76 -7.23 24.11
C ALA A 549 -28.25 -7.32 23.84
N GLY A 550 -27.47 -6.25 24.08
CA GLY A 550 -26.00 -6.30 24.11
C GLY A 550 -25.47 -7.16 25.26
N GLY A 551 -26.13 -7.15 26.40
CA GLY A 551 -25.86 -8.05 27.53
C GLY A 551 -26.15 -9.52 27.22
N ASP A 552 -27.24 -9.80 26.49
CA ASP A 552 -27.51 -11.12 25.91
C ASP A 552 -26.35 -11.56 25.01
N GLY A 553 -25.86 -10.64 24.18
CA GLY A 553 -24.68 -10.85 23.32
C GLY A 553 -23.43 -11.18 24.11
N VAL A 554 -23.19 -10.53 25.26
CA VAL A 554 -22.04 -10.88 26.14
C VAL A 554 -22.16 -12.30 26.67
N TYR A 555 -23.34 -12.72 27.13
CA TYR A 555 -23.56 -14.08 27.56
C TYR A 555 -23.25 -15.12 26.48
N GLN A 556 -23.51 -14.78 25.21
CA GLN A 556 -23.24 -15.66 24.07
C GLN A 556 -21.77 -15.64 23.63
N LEU A 557 -21.20 -14.46 23.44
CA LEU A 557 -19.87 -14.28 22.87
C LEU A 557 -18.74 -14.50 23.87
N ALA A 558 -18.97 -14.18 25.16
CA ALA A 558 -17.94 -14.37 26.18
C ALA A 558 -17.49 -15.84 26.29
N PRO A 559 -18.36 -16.85 26.48
CA PRO A 559 -17.92 -18.24 26.51
C PRO A 559 -17.50 -18.76 25.15
N ARG A 560 -18.11 -18.31 24.06
CA ARG A 560 -17.85 -18.78 22.71
C ARG A 560 -16.49 -18.33 22.17
N MET A 561 -16.05 -17.13 22.55
CA MET A 561 -14.79 -16.51 22.14
C MET A 561 -13.90 -16.18 23.37
N ALA A 562 -13.96 -16.97 24.43
CA ALA A 562 -13.23 -16.68 25.67
C ALA A 562 -11.71 -16.55 25.47
N ASP A 563 -11.19 -17.14 24.43
CA ASP A 563 -9.79 -17.02 24.05
C ASP A 563 -9.44 -15.72 23.31
N ARG A 564 -10.42 -14.78 23.17
CA ARG A 564 -10.21 -13.41 22.63
C ARG A 564 -10.17 -12.34 23.71
N TRP A 565 -10.96 -12.51 24.76
CA TRP A 565 -11.23 -11.46 25.74
C TRP A 565 -10.29 -11.52 26.95
N ALA A 566 -9.93 -10.36 27.49
CA ALA A 566 -9.24 -10.22 28.78
C ALA A 566 -10.21 -10.32 29.94
N ALA A 567 -11.40 -9.72 29.80
CA ALA A 567 -12.55 -9.85 30.68
C ALA A 567 -13.82 -9.52 29.86
N ALA A 568 -14.97 -9.97 30.36
CA ALA A 568 -16.27 -9.64 29.80
C ALA A 568 -17.25 -9.20 30.90
N SER A 569 -18.16 -8.26 30.57
CA SER A 569 -19.16 -7.77 31.54
C SER A 569 -20.53 -7.66 30.89
N MET A 570 -21.47 -8.40 31.39
CA MET A 570 -22.87 -8.41 30.98
C MET A 570 -23.68 -7.45 31.88
N MET A 571 -24.47 -6.55 31.26
CA MET A 571 -25.37 -5.62 31.93
C MET A 571 -26.81 -5.84 31.45
N ALA A 572 -27.72 -6.16 32.38
CA ALA A 572 -29.15 -6.30 32.20
C ALA A 572 -29.56 -7.26 31.06
N GLY A 573 -28.76 -8.30 30.78
CA GLY A 573 -28.99 -9.27 29.71
C GLY A 573 -29.59 -10.58 30.16
N HIS A 574 -29.92 -11.46 29.21
CA HIS A 574 -30.41 -12.81 29.39
C HIS A 574 -29.50 -13.84 28.72
N PRO A 575 -29.09 -14.94 29.34
CA PRO A 575 -28.15 -15.92 28.77
C PRO A 575 -28.72 -16.76 27.63
N ASN A 576 -30.02 -16.87 27.50
CA ASN A 576 -30.69 -17.81 26.62
C ASN A 576 -30.17 -19.25 26.85
N ASP A 577 -29.53 -19.85 25.81
CA ASP A 577 -28.95 -21.18 25.87
C ASP A 577 -27.45 -21.22 26.23
N ALA A 578 -26.86 -20.06 26.55
CA ALA A 578 -25.43 -19.98 26.88
C ALA A 578 -25.12 -20.72 28.19
N LYS A 579 -23.94 -21.32 28.24
CA LYS A 579 -23.39 -22.04 29.41
C LYS A 579 -22.05 -21.44 29.82
N PRO A 580 -21.73 -21.44 31.14
CA PRO A 580 -20.53 -20.83 31.65
C PRO A 580 -19.26 -21.69 31.55
N ASP A 581 -19.31 -22.93 31.05
CA ASP A 581 -18.20 -23.88 31.05
C ASP A 581 -16.90 -23.28 30.49
N ASN A 582 -16.99 -22.58 29.33
CA ASN A 582 -15.85 -21.99 28.67
C ASN A 582 -15.30 -20.73 29.34
N LEU A 583 -15.98 -20.21 30.38
CA LEU A 583 -15.54 -19.00 31.12
C LEU A 583 -14.40 -19.29 32.12
N ARG A 584 -13.89 -20.53 32.19
CA ARG A 584 -12.85 -20.88 33.14
C ARG A 584 -11.68 -19.90 33.19
N ASN A 585 -11.21 -19.48 32.02
CA ASN A 585 -10.05 -18.58 31.90
C ASN A 585 -10.42 -17.12 31.58
N LEU A 586 -11.72 -16.80 31.61
CA LEU A 586 -12.22 -15.46 31.32
C LEU A 586 -12.95 -14.89 32.51
N PRO A 587 -12.42 -13.83 33.14
CA PRO A 587 -13.15 -13.09 34.19
C PRO A 587 -14.47 -12.55 33.65
N PHE A 588 -15.59 -12.82 34.39
CA PHE A 588 -16.94 -12.51 33.94
C PHE A 588 -17.70 -11.65 34.95
N GLY A 589 -18.07 -10.43 34.52
CA GLY A 589 -18.93 -9.51 35.27
C GLY A 589 -20.40 -9.75 34.95
N LEU A 590 -21.24 -9.73 35.96
CA LEU A 590 -22.70 -9.83 35.87
C LEU A 590 -23.33 -8.70 36.68
N PHE A 591 -24.04 -7.82 35.95
CA PHE A 591 -24.71 -6.65 36.56
C PHE A 591 -26.18 -6.66 36.17
N MET A 592 -27.07 -6.58 37.20
CA MET A 592 -28.49 -6.73 37.03
C MET A 592 -29.30 -5.86 37.98
N GLY A 593 -30.42 -5.33 37.52
CA GLY A 593 -31.40 -4.73 38.40
C GLY A 593 -32.25 -5.80 39.11
N GLY A 594 -32.38 -5.73 40.44
CA GLY A 594 -33.17 -6.69 41.22
C GLY A 594 -34.66 -6.67 40.87
N LYS A 595 -35.15 -5.54 40.36
CA LYS A 595 -36.55 -5.37 39.87
C LYS A 595 -36.68 -5.59 38.34
N ASP A 596 -35.63 -6.01 37.62
CA ASP A 596 -35.72 -6.35 36.21
C ASP A 596 -36.37 -7.71 36.00
N GLY A 597 -37.71 -7.75 36.09
CA GLY A 597 -38.51 -8.96 36.02
C GLY A 597 -38.81 -9.43 34.57
N ALA A 598 -38.59 -8.55 33.57
CA ALA A 598 -38.82 -8.92 32.18
C ALA A 598 -37.96 -10.13 31.76
N TYR A 599 -38.57 -11.11 31.14
CA TYR A 599 -37.92 -12.39 30.76
C TYR A 599 -37.29 -13.13 31.99
N ASN A 600 -37.70 -12.83 33.21
CA ASN A 600 -37.08 -13.34 34.46
C ASN A 600 -35.58 -13.04 34.60
N ARG A 601 -35.10 -11.92 34.05
CA ARG A 601 -33.64 -11.58 34.01
C ARG A 601 -33.05 -11.57 35.43
N ASN A 602 -33.71 -10.94 36.41
CA ASN A 602 -33.25 -10.89 37.79
C ASN A 602 -33.11 -12.31 38.41
N LYS A 603 -34.11 -13.17 38.27
CA LYS A 603 -34.05 -14.56 38.77
C LYS A 603 -33.00 -15.39 38.04
N THR A 604 -32.81 -15.16 36.74
CA THR A 604 -31.80 -15.83 35.93
C THR A 604 -30.39 -15.37 36.33
N ALA A 605 -30.20 -14.09 36.68
CA ALA A 605 -28.96 -13.56 37.20
C ALA A 605 -28.56 -14.21 38.56
N GLU A 606 -29.50 -14.41 39.47
CA GLU A 606 -29.23 -15.12 40.74
C GLU A 606 -28.84 -16.60 40.47
N LYS A 607 -29.48 -17.28 39.53
CA LYS A 607 -29.08 -18.63 39.11
C LYS A 607 -27.64 -18.66 38.59
N TRP A 608 -27.28 -17.71 37.71
CA TRP A 608 -25.92 -17.62 37.17
C TRP A 608 -24.88 -17.27 38.25
N LYS A 609 -25.21 -16.40 39.20
CA LYS A 609 -24.39 -16.12 40.38
C LYS A 609 -24.06 -17.41 41.14
N SER A 610 -25.10 -18.18 41.48
CA SER A 610 -24.96 -19.46 42.19
C SER A 610 -24.11 -20.44 41.37
N LEU A 611 -24.31 -20.53 40.06
CA LEU A 611 -23.57 -21.41 39.15
C LEU A 611 -22.08 -21.01 39.09
N LEU A 612 -21.78 -19.73 38.85
CA LEU A 612 -20.40 -19.22 38.79
C LEU A 612 -19.68 -19.42 40.15
N THR A 613 -20.36 -19.16 41.23
CA THR A 613 -19.81 -19.38 42.59
C THR A 613 -19.48 -20.87 42.81
N LYS A 614 -20.35 -21.78 42.38
CA LYS A 614 -20.11 -23.24 42.47
C LYS A 614 -18.93 -23.66 41.62
N LEU A 615 -18.85 -23.17 40.38
CA LEU A 615 -17.74 -23.45 39.47
C LEU A 615 -16.41 -22.94 40.01
N ASN A 616 -16.36 -21.72 40.52
CA ASN A 616 -15.15 -21.15 41.15
C ASN A 616 -14.77 -21.92 42.42
N LYS A 617 -15.73 -22.30 43.26
CA LYS A 617 -15.46 -23.13 44.46
C LYS A 617 -14.81 -24.47 44.10
N ASN A 618 -15.26 -25.10 42.99
CA ASN A 618 -14.73 -26.38 42.54
C ASN A 618 -13.39 -26.22 41.79
N ASP A 619 -13.10 -25.04 41.22
CA ASP A 619 -11.85 -24.72 40.56
C ASP A 619 -11.45 -23.27 40.89
N PRO A 620 -10.83 -23.02 42.09
CA PRO A 620 -10.53 -21.66 42.56
C PRO A 620 -9.57 -20.87 41.68
N ALA A 621 -8.77 -21.54 40.81
CA ALA A 621 -7.90 -20.89 39.86
C ALA A 621 -8.64 -20.43 38.57
N GLY A 622 -9.91 -20.82 38.42
CA GLY A 622 -10.76 -20.45 37.27
C GLY A 622 -12.02 -19.72 37.66
N TYR A 623 -12.85 -19.39 36.66
CA TYR A 623 -14.18 -18.80 36.80
C TYR A 623 -14.22 -17.55 37.70
N LYS A 624 -13.22 -16.69 37.61
CA LYS A 624 -13.21 -15.39 38.29
C LYS A 624 -14.42 -14.59 37.86
N HIS A 625 -15.20 -14.11 38.81
CA HIS A 625 -16.43 -13.39 38.53
C HIS A 625 -16.69 -12.25 39.53
N MET A 626 -17.45 -11.27 39.04
CA MET A 626 -18.01 -10.18 39.84
C MET A 626 -19.51 -10.14 39.57
N VAL A 627 -20.33 -10.27 40.62
CA VAL A 627 -21.79 -10.19 40.50
C VAL A 627 -22.33 -9.06 41.33
N ARG A 628 -23.13 -8.19 40.70
CA ARG A 628 -23.86 -7.10 41.36
C ARG A 628 -25.32 -7.15 40.95
N ILE A 629 -26.20 -7.42 41.88
CA ILE A 629 -27.64 -7.33 41.67
C ILE A 629 -28.12 -6.20 42.58
N TYR A 630 -28.59 -5.13 41.98
CA TYR A 630 -29.01 -3.92 42.68
C TYR A 630 -30.49 -4.03 43.04
N PRO A 631 -30.87 -4.25 44.32
CA PRO A 631 -32.24 -4.63 44.74
C PRO A 631 -33.31 -3.63 44.27
N GLU A 632 -32.99 -2.33 44.29
CA GLU A 632 -33.95 -1.27 44.02
C GLU A 632 -33.98 -0.81 42.55
N MET A 633 -33.08 -1.37 41.69
CA MET A 633 -32.99 -0.99 40.30
C MET A 633 -33.84 -1.88 39.39
N GLY A 634 -34.48 -1.28 38.39
CA GLY A 634 -35.12 -1.97 37.28
C GLY A 634 -34.13 -2.28 36.15
N HIS A 635 -34.65 -2.33 34.95
CA HIS A 635 -33.82 -2.62 33.74
C HIS A 635 -32.69 -1.61 33.55
N TRP A 636 -32.89 -0.31 33.84
CA TRP A 636 -31.85 0.72 33.78
C TRP A 636 -31.18 0.91 35.15
N MET A 637 -29.91 0.56 35.26
CA MET A 637 -29.13 0.59 36.50
C MET A 637 -28.46 1.94 36.80
N LYS A 638 -28.81 3.00 36.04
CA LYS A 638 -28.30 4.39 36.24
C LYS A 638 -26.78 4.47 36.32
N LEU A 639 -26.11 3.69 35.46
CA LEU A 639 -24.65 3.59 35.32
C LEU A 639 -23.92 3.06 36.57
N LYS A 640 -24.61 2.49 37.56
CA LYS A 640 -23.94 1.80 38.69
C LYS A 640 -23.07 0.63 38.24
N ASP A 641 -23.43 0.01 37.11
CA ASP A 641 -22.69 -1.04 36.42
C ASP A 641 -21.36 -0.58 35.81
N ALA A 642 -21.06 0.75 35.76
CA ALA A 642 -19.78 1.29 35.35
C ALA A 642 -18.60 0.86 36.24
N GLU A 643 -18.87 0.41 37.50
CA GLU A 643 -17.84 -0.20 38.37
C GLU A 643 -17.19 -1.44 37.73
N SER A 644 -17.83 -2.03 36.69
CA SER A 644 -17.24 -3.11 35.91
C SER A 644 -15.96 -2.70 35.18
N LEU A 645 -15.79 -1.44 34.77
CA LEU A 645 -14.66 -1.00 33.94
C LEU A 645 -13.32 -1.14 34.67
N PRO A 646 -13.09 -0.53 35.86
CA PRO A 646 -11.82 -0.72 36.55
C PRO A 646 -11.59 -2.19 36.96
N TRP A 647 -12.65 -2.94 37.26
CA TRP A 647 -12.53 -4.37 37.54
C TRP A 647 -12.07 -5.13 36.31
N MET A 648 -12.67 -4.92 35.15
CA MET A 648 -12.24 -5.55 33.87
C MET A 648 -10.81 -5.15 33.50
N ALA A 649 -10.43 -3.87 33.64
CA ALA A 649 -9.12 -3.34 33.34
C ALA A 649 -7.99 -3.99 34.15
N SER A 650 -8.30 -4.54 35.32
CA SER A 650 -7.33 -5.25 36.16
C SER A 650 -6.86 -6.60 35.56
N PHE A 651 -7.55 -7.11 34.54
CA PHE A 651 -7.25 -8.40 33.93
C PHE A 651 -6.52 -8.26 32.60
N THR A 652 -5.61 -9.19 32.35
CA THR A 652 -4.93 -9.39 31.08
C THR A 652 -5.11 -10.83 30.66
N ARG A 653 -5.49 -11.06 29.41
CA ARG A 653 -5.69 -12.41 28.87
C ARG A 653 -4.39 -13.19 28.89
N ASN A 654 -4.44 -14.43 29.38
CA ASN A 654 -3.38 -15.42 29.15
C ASN A 654 -3.72 -16.23 27.88
N PRO A 655 -2.95 -16.11 26.78
CA PRO A 655 -3.23 -16.88 25.56
C PRO A 655 -2.83 -18.36 25.66
N TRP A 656 -2.05 -18.76 26.67
CA TRP A 656 -1.51 -20.10 26.89
C TRP A 656 -1.85 -20.66 28.27
N PRO A 657 -3.16 -20.75 28.64
CA PRO A 657 -3.54 -21.24 29.94
C PRO A 657 -3.19 -22.72 30.09
N LYS A 658 -2.75 -23.10 31.29
CA LYS A 658 -2.37 -24.49 31.61
C LYS A 658 -3.56 -25.45 31.73
N LYS A 659 -4.76 -24.93 31.97
CA LYS A 659 -6.00 -25.69 32.00
C LYS A 659 -7.04 -25.05 31.11
N ILE A 660 -7.67 -25.85 30.25
CA ILE A 660 -8.76 -25.45 29.36
C ILE A 660 -9.97 -26.35 29.59
N ILE A 661 -11.16 -25.76 29.62
CA ILE A 661 -12.43 -26.44 29.44
C ILE A 661 -13.08 -25.86 28.20
N TRP A 662 -13.35 -26.71 27.22
CA TRP A 662 -13.94 -26.32 25.95
C TRP A 662 -15.18 -27.19 25.67
N GLN A 663 -16.34 -26.58 25.71
CA GLN A 663 -17.63 -27.15 25.41
C GLN A 663 -18.18 -26.51 24.14
N GLN A 664 -18.48 -27.31 23.10
CA GLN A 664 -19.18 -26.82 21.91
C GLN A 664 -20.64 -26.51 22.24
N SER A 665 -21.14 -25.40 21.69
CA SER A 665 -22.52 -24.93 21.79
C SER A 665 -23.24 -25.07 20.43
N ASN A 666 -24.36 -24.38 20.27
CA ASN A 666 -25.07 -24.31 18.98
C ASN A 666 -24.25 -23.64 17.87
N ASN A 667 -23.44 -22.64 18.22
CA ASN A 667 -22.42 -22.08 17.34
C ASN A 667 -21.09 -22.80 17.61
N ILE A 668 -20.71 -23.68 16.69
CA ILE A 668 -19.49 -24.49 16.79
C ILE A 668 -18.27 -23.72 16.32
N ASN A 669 -17.17 -23.83 17.04
CA ASN A 669 -15.89 -23.22 16.72
C ASN A 669 -14.81 -24.29 16.53
N SER A 670 -13.98 -24.14 15.49
CA SER A 670 -12.89 -25.08 15.23
C SER A 670 -11.67 -24.88 16.13
N ARG A 671 -11.61 -23.78 16.91
CA ARG A 671 -10.45 -23.40 17.70
C ARG A 671 -10.86 -22.81 19.05
N PHE A 672 -10.08 -23.15 20.10
CA PHE A 672 -10.21 -22.56 21.42
C PHE A 672 -8.86 -22.59 22.15
N TYR A 673 -8.27 -21.44 22.46
CA TYR A 673 -6.91 -21.30 22.97
C TYR A 673 -5.88 -22.05 22.10
N TRP A 674 -5.23 -23.05 22.61
CA TRP A 674 -4.22 -23.88 21.92
C TRP A 674 -4.77 -25.21 21.40
N LEU A 675 -6.09 -25.42 21.45
CA LEU A 675 -6.78 -26.59 20.89
C LEU A 675 -7.44 -26.24 19.55
N LYS A 676 -7.44 -27.20 18.60
CA LYS A 676 -8.13 -27.11 17.32
C LYS A 676 -8.75 -28.44 16.93
N ILE A 677 -10.03 -28.45 16.60
CA ILE A 677 -10.70 -29.58 15.95
C ILE A 677 -10.80 -29.24 14.46
N PRO A 678 -10.32 -30.10 13.53
CA PRO A 678 -10.47 -29.85 12.10
C PRO A 678 -11.96 -29.74 11.71
N GLU A 679 -12.31 -28.81 10.82
CA GLU A 679 -13.69 -28.44 10.52
C GLU A 679 -14.60 -29.62 10.15
N LYS A 680 -14.07 -30.57 9.35
CA LYS A 680 -14.80 -31.77 8.94
C LYS A 680 -15.20 -32.73 10.08
N TYR A 681 -14.65 -32.55 11.29
CA TYR A 681 -14.92 -33.36 12.48
C TYR A 681 -15.65 -32.57 13.58
N LEU A 682 -16.06 -31.33 13.29
CA LEU A 682 -16.78 -30.50 14.23
C LEU A 682 -18.24 -30.96 14.36
N THR A 683 -18.67 -31.13 15.61
CA THR A 683 -20.07 -31.40 15.95
C THR A 683 -20.47 -30.66 17.22
N LYS A 684 -21.77 -30.46 17.39
CA LYS A 684 -22.33 -29.92 18.64
C LYS A 684 -22.06 -30.89 19.81
N SER A 685 -22.03 -30.36 21.01
CA SER A 685 -21.87 -31.12 22.27
C SER A 685 -20.50 -31.82 22.44
N GLN A 686 -19.51 -31.54 21.60
CA GLN A 686 -18.13 -31.96 21.85
C GLN A 686 -17.59 -31.25 23.08
N ARG A 687 -16.87 -32.00 23.94
CA ARG A 687 -16.25 -31.46 25.15
C ARG A 687 -14.79 -31.87 25.24
N ILE A 688 -13.95 -30.96 25.67
CA ILE A 688 -12.52 -31.19 25.95
C ILE A 688 -12.16 -30.54 27.28
N THR A 689 -11.51 -31.30 28.14
CA THR A 689 -10.80 -30.77 29.31
C THR A 689 -9.32 -31.07 29.12
N ALA A 690 -8.47 -30.06 29.11
CA ALA A 690 -7.03 -30.23 28.90
C ALA A 690 -6.25 -29.58 30.03
N ASN A 691 -5.24 -30.27 30.53
CA ASN A 691 -4.34 -29.82 31.59
C ASN A 691 -2.90 -29.96 31.14
N VAL A 692 -2.06 -28.99 31.50
CA VAL A 692 -0.61 -29.01 31.28
C VAL A 692 0.09 -28.92 32.62
N LYS A 693 0.91 -29.92 32.93
CA LYS A 693 1.80 -29.92 34.08
C LYS A 693 3.19 -30.32 33.59
N ASP A 694 4.16 -29.48 33.86
CA ASP A 694 5.50 -29.61 33.31
C ASP A 694 5.46 -29.79 31.77
N ASN A 695 6.07 -30.78 31.21
CA ASN A 695 6.00 -31.13 29.78
C ASN A 695 4.96 -32.23 29.44
N THR A 696 3.94 -32.41 30.29
CA THR A 696 2.88 -33.39 30.09
C THR A 696 1.54 -32.69 29.85
N ILE A 697 0.83 -33.13 28.83
CA ILE A 697 -0.54 -32.68 28.49
C ILE A 697 -1.49 -33.85 28.72
N SER A 698 -2.44 -33.67 29.61
CA SER A 698 -3.51 -34.66 29.89
C SER A 698 -4.83 -34.10 29.38
N ILE A 699 -5.54 -34.85 28.58
CA ILE A 699 -6.76 -34.44 27.91
C ILE A 699 -7.86 -35.47 28.15
N ASP A 700 -9.03 -35.01 28.56
CA ASP A 700 -10.24 -35.80 28.57
C ASP A 700 -11.20 -35.25 27.51
N THR A 701 -11.77 -36.13 26.70
CA THR A 701 -12.62 -35.75 25.56
C THR A 701 -13.91 -36.56 25.52
N GLU A 702 -14.96 -35.87 25.09
CA GLU A 702 -16.27 -36.48 24.78
C GLU A 702 -16.62 -36.15 23.31
N LYS A 703 -16.93 -37.17 22.51
CA LYS A 703 -17.35 -37.06 21.10
C LYS A 703 -16.33 -36.38 20.17
N VAL A 704 -15.03 -36.41 20.51
CA VAL A 704 -13.95 -35.85 19.70
C VAL A 704 -13.15 -36.98 19.08
N SER A 705 -13.06 -37.03 17.75
CA SER A 705 -12.30 -38.04 17.00
C SER A 705 -10.94 -37.57 16.49
N HIS A 706 -10.76 -36.24 16.32
CA HIS A 706 -9.53 -35.65 15.84
C HIS A 706 -9.24 -34.37 16.60
N LEU A 707 -8.00 -34.18 17.02
CA LEU A 707 -7.57 -33.02 17.77
C LEU A 707 -6.18 -32.57 17.35
N THR A 708 -6.01 -31.29 17.07
CA THR A 708 -4.69 -30.67 16.90
C THR A 708 -4.37 -29.84 18.15
N ILE A 709 -3.25 -30.12 18.76
CA ILE A 709 -2.70 -29.41 19.91
C ILE A 709 -1.64 -28.46 19.39
N ARG A 710 -1.87 -27.18 19.53
CA ARG A 710 -0.98 -26.10 19.11
C ARG A 710 -0.04 -25.78 20.27
N LEU A 711 1.25 -25.68 19.97
CA LEU A 711 2.29 -25.61 20.99
C LEU A 711 3.14 -24.35 20.84
N SER A 712 3.62 -23.86 21.97
CA SER A 712 4.51 -22.73 22.10
C SER A 712 5.42 -22.89 23.32
N ASP A 713 6.60 -22.28 23.28
CA ASP A 713 7.50 -22.17 24.44
C ASP A 713 6.90 -21.41 25.64
N GLN A 714 5.76 -20.76 25.46
CA GLN A 714 4.99 -20.16 26.55
C GLN A 714 4.11 -21.20 27.28
N LEU A 715 3.78 -22.30 26.63
CA LEU A 715 2.95 -23.36 27.23
C LEU A 715 3.82 -24.42 27.92
N LEU A 716 4.89 -24.86 27.27
CA LEU A 716 5.78 -25.92 27.76
C LEU A 716 7.15 -25.80 27.05
N ASP A 717 8.16 -26.56 27.49
CA ASP A 717 9.52 -26.55 26.93
C ASP A 717 9.59 -27.43 25.68
N LEU A 718 9.64 -26.83 24.49
CA LEU A 718 9.71 -27.55 23.21
C LEU A 718 11.07 -28.21 22.94
N ASP A 719 12.11 -27.91 23.70
CA ASP A 719 13.42 -28.55 23.57
C ASP A 719 13.48 -29.88 24.34
N LYS A 720 12.49 -30.16 25.19
CA LYS A 720 12.34 -31.41 25.95
C LYS A 720 11.27 -32.30 25.33
N GLU A 721 11.30 -33.55 25.76
CA GLU A 721 10.26 -34.54 25.42
C GLU A 721 8.90 -34.11 25.97
N ILE A 722 7.85 -34.18 25.14
CA ILE A 722 6.47 -33.91 25.47
C ILE A 722 5.70 -35.20 25.57
N LYS A 723 4.89 -35.35 26.60
CA LYS A 723 3.98 -36.48 26.78
C LYS A 723 2.54 -36.02 26.63
N ILE A 724 1.75 -36.72 25.81
CA ILE A 724 0.33 -36.41 25.64
C ILE A 724 -0.48 -37.67 25.88
N SER A 725 -1.42 -37.59 26.82
CA SER A 725 -2.41 -38.64 27.07
C SER A 725 -3.83 -38.10 26.76
N VAL A 726 -4.69 -38.97 26.25
CA VAL A 726 -6.11 -38.66 26.01
C VAL A 726 -6.95 -39.80 26.59
N ASN A 727 -7.91 -39.43 27.43
CA ASN A 727 -8.77 -40.37 28.16
C ASN A 727 -7.95 -41.48 28.89
N GLY A 728 -6.86 -41.07 29.55
CA GLY A 728 -5.94 -41.95 30.24
C GLY A 728 -4.97 -42.73 29.32
N GLN A 729 -5.18 -42.74 28.03
CA GLN A 729 -4.34 -43.47 27.07
C GLN A 729 -3.20 -42.58 26.56
N LYS A 730 -1.99 -43.09 26.52
CA LYS A 730 -0.83 -42.47 25.94
C LYS A 730 -0.99 -42.36 24.41
N LYS A 731 -0.97 -41.13 23.85
CA LYS A 731 -1.15 -40.90 22.42
C LYS A 731 0.10 -40.35 21.73
N PHE A 732 0.98 -39.68 22.48
CA PHE A 732 2.22 -39.12 21.93
C PHE A 732 3.31 -39.05 22.99
N ILE A 733 4.54 -39.42 22.62
CA ILE A 733 5.77 -39.09 23.35
C ILE A 733 6.84 -38.73 22.33
N GLY A 734 7.51 -37.62 22.53
CA GLY A 734 8.62 -37.21 21.69
C GLY A 734 8.88 -35.71 21.71
N LYS A 735 9.92 -35.31 21.02
CA LYS A 735 10.22 -33.87 20.77
C LYS A 735 9.40 -33.36 19.63
N VAL A 736 8.87 -32.13 19.76
CA VAL A 736 8.10 -31.46 18.72
C VAL A 736 8.90 -30.27 18.23
N LYS A 737 9.22 -30.27 16.94
CA LYS A 737 10.07 -29.23 16.33
C LYS A 737 9.27 -27.97 15.99
N ARG A 738 9.86 -26.80 16.24
CA ARG A 738 9.32 -25.52 15.82
C ARG A 738 9.46 -25.34 14.30
N SER A 739 8.44 -24.82 13.63
CA SER A 739 8.42 -24.68 12.18
C SER A 739 7.88 -23.34 11.70
N VAL A 740 8.45 -22.83 10.61
CA VAL A 740 7.96 -21.62 9.93
C VAL A 740 6.51 -21.81 9.45
N ARG A 741 6.17 -23.00 8.95
CA ARG A 741 4.80 -23.32 8.50
C ARG A 741 3.77 -23.14 9.60
N GLU A 742 4.06 -23.62 10.81
CA GLU A 742 3.13 -23.48 11.94
C GLU A 742 2.95 -22.01 12.34
N ILE A 743 4.03 -21.22 12.34
CA ILE A 743 3.98 -19.79 12.63
C ILE A 743 3.07 -19.08 11.62
N ILE A 744 3.28 -19.27 10.31
CA ILE A 744 2.49 -18.65 9.24
C ILE A 744 1.02 -19.08 9.33
N THR A 745 0.77 -20.39 9.45
CA THR A 745 -0.59 -20.96 9.53
C THR A 745 -1.33 -20.42 10.75
N SER A 746 -0.66 -20.42 11.90
CA SER A 746 -1.22 -19.95 13.16
C SER A 746 -1.56 -18.46 13.13
N LEU A 747 -0.66 -17.65 12.57
CA LEU A 747 -0.88 -16.20 12.44
C LEU A 747 -2.00 -15.90 11.43
N GLY A 748 -2.05 -16.60 10.31
CA GLY A 748 -3.09 -16.42 9.30
C GLY A 748 -4.50 -16.79 9.76
N GLN A 749 -4.61 -17.67 10.76
CA GLN A 749 -5.92 -18.00 11.38
C GLN A 749 -6.43 -16.88 12.32
N ARG A 750 -5.53 -16.15 12.93
CA ARG A 750 -5.85 -15.10 13.89
C ARG A 750 -4.66 -14.16 14.07
N ALA A 751 -4.77 -12.93 13.66
CA ALA A 751 -3.71 -11.91 13.72
C ALA A 751 -3.42 -11.45 15.16
N ALA A 752 -3.02 -12.38 16.02
CA ALA A 752 -2.68 -12.12 17.42
C ALA A 752 -1.30 -12.70 17.75
N PRO A 753 -0.19 -11.96 17.56
CA PRO A 753 1.18 -12.50 17.63
C PRO A 753 1.51 -13.21 18.94
N LYS A 754 0.91 -12.80 20.06
CA LYS A 754 1.10 -13.47 21.37
C LYS A 754 0.38 -14.82 21.49
N SER A 755 -0.50 -15.18 20.54
CA SER A 755 -1.23 -16.46 20.51
C SER A 755 -0.77 -17.37 19.37
N VAL A 756 0.37 -17.06 18.74
CA VAL A 756 0.92 -17.83 17.62
C VAL A 756 1.60 -19.10 18.14
N ALA A 757 1.19 -20.25 17.58
CA ALA A 757 1.89 -21.49 17.81
C ALA A 757 3.15 -21.58 16.95
N THR A 758 4.20 -22.18 17.49
CA THR A 758 5.45 -22.45 16.78
C THR A 758 5.59 -23.91 16.39
N ALA A 759 4.77 -24.77 16.99
CA ALA A 759 4.73 -26.22 16.74
C ALA A 759 3.32 -26.76 16.94
N SER A 760 3.02 -27.96 16.46
CA SER A 760 1.74 -28.63 16.70
C SER A 760 1.85 -30.14 16.66
N VAL A 761 0.90 -30.80 17.32
CA VAL A 761 0.71 -32.28 17.26
C VAL A 761 -0.74 -32.53 16.88
N SER A 762 -0.97 -33.30 15.83
CA SER A 762 -2.29 -33.74 15.41
C SER A 762 -2.52 -35.22 15.79
N LEU A 763 -3.65 -35.48 16.45
CA LEU A 763 -4.02 -36.80 16.95
C LEU A 763 -5.33 -37.28 16.32
N LYS A 764 -5.40 -38.53 15.98
CA LYS A 764 -6.63 -39.31 15.81
C LYS A 764 -6.91 -39.99 17.14
N LEU A 765 -8.10 -39.79 17.69
CA LEU A 765 -8.47 -40.24 19.02
C LEU A 765 -9.28 -41.51 19.01
#